data_19f94ae6ac036db27847db218bc8f0df
#
_entry.id   19f94ae6ac036db27847db218bc8f0df
#
_cell.length_a   1.000
_cell.length_b   1.000
_cell.length_c   1.000
_cell.angle_alpha   90.00
_cell.angle_beta   90.00
_cell.angle_gamma   90.00
#
_symmetry.space_group_name_H-M   'P 1'
#
loop_
_entity.id
_entity.type
_entity.pdbx_description
1 polymer ?
#
loop_
_entity_poly.entity_id
_entity_poly.type
_entity_poly.pdbx_seq_one_letter_code
_entity_poly.pdbx_strand_id
1 'polypeptide(L)'
;MSFLRSLVRIEPVSRRTSPLTSRVCPRHHWIQRSHFSRVPLIRAVLDRCHTSLTHDILLTSLSTAPQATSQPSKPTSIPYLRLSRPPVSLAATSVRHCSYRRQNMCRLTGDNDHFGGAKPDPTQGRELLPTNVIPRHYHVTLEPDFERSSFEGTVVIDFDVQEESDSISLHTLDMKIHRAAIKSGDGALTACSAITYDEAKQVSKIQLKDTVAKGKTQLEIKYTGCLNDSMVGFYRSTYKKPDGTEGVLATTQMEANDCRRAFPCFDEPAHKAVFTVTLIADKHLTCLSNMDVASETDVQSEITGKTKKAVKFNPTPLMSTYLVAFIVGELNYIETKKFRVPIRVYAPASSDIEHGRFSLELAARTLEYYEKIFDADFPLPKMDMVAIPDFAAGAMENWGLITYRVVDLMLDEKESGAAVKERVAEVVQHELAHQWFGNLVTMDWWEGLWLNEGFATLMSWLSCNHFYPEWKVWENYVTDNLQSALGLDSLRSSHPIEVPVKRASEIDQIFDAISYSKGSCVLRMISTYLGEDVFLEGVRRYIKKHAFGNTQTEDLWAALEDASGKPVREIMSIWTKNVGFPVVHVTENPSEGSIHLKQNRFLRTGDTKPEEDKVLYPVFLGLRTKDGVDGSLTLTEREGVFKVPDMDFFKLNADHTSIYRTSYSPERLTKLGNAAKEGKLTVPDRAGMIADAGALAASGYQKTSGMLNLLKGFDTEEAFVVWSEIIARVATVQMAWIFEDQAVKDALEAFIKELASPKAHQLGWKFSDKDGHIEQQFKAMLFGASGMAGDEAVVKAAKEMFAKYATGDKTAIHPNIRGSVFGIVLKYGGKAEYDSLMSIFRESKNTDERNTVLRCIGRAKDPELIQRTLDFALGSEVKSQDIYLPISGLRSHAEGVEALFNWLTEKWPVIHKRLSDNTSILGSVVTICTSTFTKPEQLEKVEKFFKDVDTTSFDQSLAQCKDSIRSKIAWLERDRDDVANWASQKKANL
;
A
#
# COMPACT_ATOMS: atom_id res chain seq x y z
N MET A 1 -47.39 -36.16 20.31
CA MET A 1 -47.23 -37.49 20.89
C MET A 1 -45.76 -37.64 21.17
N SER A 2 -45.33 -37.35 22.39
CA SER A 2 -45.16 -38.15 23.60
C SER A 2 -44.20 -39.30 23.33
N PHE A 3 -43.05 -39.40 24.04
CA PHE A 3 -42.77 -39.67 25.45
C PHE A 3 -41.27 -39.46 25.70
N LEU A 4 -40.89 -38.67 26.67
CA LEU A 4 -40.56 -38.82 28.10
C LEU A 4 -39.15 -39.43 28.33
N ARG A 5 -38.19 -38.57 28.89
CA ARG A 5 -37.77 -38.34 30.29
C ARG A 5 -37.11 -39.54 31.01
N SER A 6 -35.89 -39.31 31.48
CA SER A 6 -35.41 -39.46 32.86
C SER A 6 -33.95 -39.13 32.91
N LEU A 7 -33.49 -38.06 33.50
CA LEU A 7 -33.20 -37.73 34.90
C LEU A 7 -32.32 -38.76 35.65
N VAL A 8 -31.09 -38.37 36.00
CA VAL A 8 -30.62 -38.40 37.39
C VAL A 8 -29.48 -37.38 37.58
N ARG A 9 -29.69 -36.49 38.51
CA ARG A 9 -28.69 -35.61 39.18
C ARG A 9 -27.93 -36.45 40.21
N ILE A 10 -26.67 -36.04 40.55
CA ILE A 10 -26.16 -35.91 41.92
C ILE A 10 -24.93 -35.00 41.89
N GLU A 11 -25.01 -33.88 42.63
CA GLU A 11 -23.95 -33.06 43.20
C GLU A 11 -23.65 -33.49 44.66
N PRO A 12 -22.81 -32.78 45.42
CA PRO A 12 -21.38 -32.65 45.46
C PRO A 12 -20.81 -33.07 46.85
N VAL A 13 -19.52 -33.21 47.01
CA VAL A 13 -18.93 -33.12 48.37
C VAL A 13 -17.53 -32.50 48.35
N SER A 14 -17.33 -31.70 49.33
CA SER A 14 -16.32 -30.70 49.62
C SER A 14 -15.13 -31.21 50.42
N ARG A 15 -14.02 -30.43 50.26
CA ARG A 15 -12.99 -29.98 51.27
C ARG A 15 -12.15 -31.03 52.01
N ARG A 16 -10.81 -30.89 51.95
CA ARG A 16 -9.94 -30.25 52.96
C ARG A 16 -8.45 -30.69 52.83
N THR A 17 -7.59 -29.63 52.83
CA THR A 17 -6.35 -29.42 53.62
C THR A 17 -5.11 -30.25 53.44
N SER A 18 -4.04 -29.51 53.11
CA SER A 18 -2.60 -29.71 53.24
C SER A 18 -2.20 -30.21 54.66
N PRO A 19 -0.94 -30.46 55.05
CA PRO A 19 0.34 -29.89 54.54
C PRO A 19 1.62 -30.77 54.63
N LEU A 20 2.76 -30.22 54.14
CA LEU A 20 4.15 -30.25 54.59
C LEU A 20 4.91 -31.62 54.71
N THR A 21 6.07 -31.78 54.08
CA THR A 21 7.43 -31.48 54.54
C THR A 21 8.49 -32.19 53.64
N SER A 22 9.37 -31.42 53.09
CA SER A 22 10.83 -31.35 53.26
C SER A 22 11.70 -32.65 53.06
N ARG A 23 12.74 -32.37 52.30
CA ARG A 23 14.17 -32.75 52.45
C ARG A 23 14.81 -33.64 51.36
N VAL A 24 15.76 -32.98 50.62
CA VAL A 24 17.19 -33.24 50.61
C VAL A 24 17.75 -34.33 49.69
N CYS A 25 18.57 -33.84 48.76
CA CYS A 25 19.61 -34.54 47.96
C CYS A 25 20.55 -35.43 48.80
N PRO A 26 21.33 -36.40 48.24
CA PRO A 26 22.56 -36.06 47.56
C PRO A 26 23.07 -36.99 46.43
N ARG A 27 23.91 -36.42 45.57
CA ARG A 27 25.12 -36.84 44.89
C ARG A 27 25.62 -38.31 45.01
N HIS A 28 26.12 -38.89 43.89
CA HIS A 28 27.50 -39.28 43.57
C HIS A 28 27.53 -40.18 42.31
N HIS A 29 28.28 -39.76 41.30
CA HIS A 29 29.60 -40.26 40.81
C HIS A 29 29.73 -41.75 40.51
N TRP A 30 30.20 -42.09 39.32
CA TRP A 30 31.45 -42.70 38.85
C TRP A 30 31.30 -43.22 37.42
N ILE A 31 32.00 -42.80 36.35
CA ILE A 31 33.35 -43.15 35.83
C ILE A 31 33.42 -44.62 35.40
N GLN A 32 33.67 -44.97 34.15
CA GLN A 32 34.86 -45.00 33.33
C GLN A 32 34.67 -45.79 32.02
N ARG A 33 35.25 -45.29 30.93
CA ARG A 33 36.34 -45.80 30.06
C ARG A 33 36.07 -47.14 29.35
N SER A 34 36.44 -47.33 28.12
CA SER A 34 37.60 -47.08 27.24
C SER A 34 37.35 -47.87 25.95
N HIS A 35 37.94 -47.83 24.83
CA HIS A 35 39.20 -47.43 24.25
C HIS A 35 39.18 -47.62 22.74
N PHE A 36 39.90 -46.75 22.01
CA PHE A 36 40.92 -46.88 20.96
C PHE A 36 40.47 -47.42 19.58
N SER A 37 41.00 -46.95 18.47
CA SER A 37 42.22 -46.25 18.02
C SER A 37 42.11 -45.90 16.54
N ARG A 38 42.63 -44.86 16.12
CA ARG A 38 43.88 -44.28 15.56
C ARG A 38 43.86 -43.98 14.07
N VAL A 39 44.06 -42.76 13.84
CA VAL A 39 44.76 -41.83 12.91
C VAL A 39 46.06 -42.44 12.26
N PRO A 40 46.58 -41.97 11.06
CA PRO A 40 47.20 -40.65 10.95
C PRO A 40 46.98 -39.93 9.60
N LEU A 41 46.92 -38.59 9.59
CA LEU A 41 47.97 -37.54 9.44
C LEU A 41 48.94 -37.71 8.30
N ILE A 42 48.93 -36.77 7.36
CA ILE A 42 50.14 -36.08 6.89
C ILE A 42 49.85 -34.62 6.61
N ARG A 43 50.81 -33.78 6.98
CA ARG A 43 50.80 -32.33 7.15
C ARG A 43 51.85 -31.71 6.21
N ALA A 44 51.57 -30.45 5.79
CA ALA A 44 52.48 -29.38 5.44
C ALA A 44 53.25 -29.46 4.09
N VAL A 45 53.35 -28.36 3.40
CA VAL A 45 54.39 -27.33 3.63
C VAL A 45 54.04 -26.09 2.82
N LEU A 46 54.26 -24.95 3.45
CA LEU A 46 54.27 -23.55 3.01
C LEU A 46 55.38 -23.27 1.98
N ASP A 47 55.15 -22.17 1.29
CA ASP A 47 56.11 -21.07 0.95
C ASP A 47 56.52 -20.86 -0.49
N ARG A 48 56.11 -19.64 -0.93
CA ARG A 48 56.91 -18.56 -1.53
C ARG A 48 57.39 -18.61 -3.00
N CYS A 49 57.08 -17.43 -3.51
CA CYS A 49 57.92 -16.53 -4.30
C CYS A 49 57.75 -16.45 -5.82
N HIS A 50 57.22 -15.30 -6.15
CA HIS A 50 57.70 -14.25 -7.08
C HIS A 50 58.25 -14.60 -8.47
N THR A 51 57.85 -13.70 -9.34
CA THR A 51 58.52 -13.08 -10.54
C THR A 51 58.28 -13.78 -11.87
N SER A 52 57.55 -13.09 -12.68
CA SER A 52 57.96 -12.19 -13.80
C SER A 52 58.22 -12.89 -15.15
N LEU A 53 57.76 -12.16 -16.15
CA LEU A 53 58.21 -12.02 -17.52
C LEU A 53 57.76 -13.02 -18.61
N THR A 54 56.93 -12.48 -19.44
CA THR A 54 57.16 -12.01 -20.83
C THR A 54 57.11 -13.05 -21.96
N HIS A 55 56.53 -12.53 -23.00
CA HIS A 55 56.69 -12.83 -24.46
C HIS A 55 55.96 -14.05 -24.97
N ASP A 56 55.49 -14.09 -26.16
CA ASP A 56 55.22 -13.13 -27.25
C ASP A 56 54.54 -13.90 -28.38
N ILE A 57 53.92 -13.16 -29.29
CA ILE A 57 53.95 -13.34 -30.74
C ILE A 57 53.02 -14.41 -31.33
N LEU A 58 52.26 -14.23 -32.37
CA LEU A 58 52.14 -13.31 -33.51
C LEU A 58 50.86 -13.63 -34.31
N LEU A 59 50.21 -12.63 -34.78
CA LEU A 59 49.94 -12.13 -36.15
C LEU A 59 48.99 -12.98 -36.98
N THR A 60 48.15 -12.45 -37.78
CA THR A 60 48.16 -11.45 -38.89
C THR A 60 46.73 -11.09 -39.26
N SER A 61 46.34 -10.03 -39.71
CA SER A 61 46.69 -8.86 -40.56
C SER A 61 45.48 -8.55 -41.47
N LEU A 62 45.13 -7.46 -41.84
CA LEU A 62 45.46 -6.18 -42.46
C LEU A 62 44.13 -5.57 -42.91
N SER A 63 43.82 -4.39 -43.10
CA SER A 63 44.37 -3.05 -43.27
C SER A 63 43.19 -2.17 -43.65
N THR A 64 43.09 -0.93 -43.57
CA THR A 64 43.91 0.27 -43.74
C THR A 64 43.20 1.50 -43.22
N ALA A 65 43.93 2.41 -42.65
CA ALA A 65 43.54 3.79 -42.34
C ALA A 65 43.95 4.74 -43.48
N PRO A 66 43.63 6.04 -43.43
CA PRO A 66 44.59 6.95 -42.84
C PRO A 66 44.02 8.08 -42.00
N GLN A 67 44.96 8.59 -41.15
CA GLN A 67 44.84 9.69 -40.21
C GLN A 67 44.86 11.07 -40.89
N ALA A 68 44.31 12.09 -40.21
CA ALA A 68 44.88 13.42 -40.17
C ALA A 68 44.56 14.08 -38.82
N THR A 69 45.62 14.62 -38.25
CA THR A 69 45.78 15.28 -36.96
C THR A 69 45.31 16.75 -36.99
N SER A 70 44.82 17.30 -35.86
CA SER A 70 45.44 18.43 -35.13
C SER A 70 44.56 18.95 -33.99
N GLN A 71 45.23 19.37 -32.96
CA GLN A 71 44.76 19.95 -31.71
C GLN A 71 44.45 21.47 -31.77
N PRO A 72 44.17 22.18 -30.66
CA PRO A 72 42.92 22.98 -30.50
C PRO A 72 43.13 24.49 -30.44
N SER A 73 42.11 25.27 -30.62
CA SER A 73 42.16 26.71 -30.28
C SER A 73 40.85 27.18 -29.63
N LYS A 74 41.04 28.00 -28.62
CA LYS A 74 40.02 28.63 -27.75
C LYS A 74 39.33 29.85 -28.42
N PRO A 75 38.38 30.48 -27.77
CA PRO A 75 37.13 30.98 -28.37
C PRO A 75 37.19 32.48 -28.77
N THR A 76 36.39 32.85 -29.74
CA THR A 76 36.11 34.26 -30.05
C THR A 76 34.60 34.52 -30.02
N SER A 77 34.31 35.56 -29.25
CA SER A 77 33.07 36.26 -29.11
C SER A 77 32.61 36.92 -30.44
N ILE A 78 31.33 36.88 -30.76
CA ILE A 78 30.68 37.75 -31.74
C ILE A 78 29.32 38.25 -31.21
N PRO A 79 28.87 39.46 -31.51
CA PRO A 79 28.16 40.36 -30.61
C PRO A 79 26.63 40.43 -30.83
N TYR A 80 26.00 40.95 -29.77
CA TYR A 80 24.63 41.42 -29.77
C TYR A 80 24.29 42.37 -30.93
N LEU A 81 23.22 42.07 -31.65
CA LEU A 81 22.50 43.07 -32.47
C LEU A 81 21.13 43.35 -31.82
N ARG A 82 21.06 44.55 -31.21
CA ARG A 82 19.80 45.20 -30.86
C ARG A 82 19.10 45.65 -32.15
N LEU A 83 17.84 45.28 -32.29
CA LEU A 83 16.92 45.97 -33.19
C LEU A 83 15.79 46.63 -32.38
N SER A 84 15.70 47.91 -32.57
CA SER A 84 14.81 48.90 -31.97
C SER A 84 13.38 48.75 -32.51
N ARG A 85 12.41 48.99 -31.59
CA ARG A 85 11.00 49.23 -31.91
C ARG A 85 10.82 50.60 -32.56
N PRO A 86 9.82 50.79 -33.42
CA PRO A 86 9.09 52.05 -33.47
C PRO A 86 7.63 51.88 -32.97
N PRO A 87 6.99 52.92 -32.47
CA PRO A 87 5.67 52.91 -31.87
C PRO A 87 4.59 53.08 -32.93
N VAL A 88 3.44 52.36 -32.80
CA VAL A 88 2.23 52.66 -33.55
C VAL A 88 1.04 52.75 -32.60
N SER A 89 0.29 53.76 -32.82
CA SER A 89 -0.84 54.32 -32.09
C SER A 89 -2.07 53.44 -31.96
N LEU A 90 -2.83 53.73 -30.89
CA LEU A 90 -4.19 53.31 -30.64
C LEU A 90 -5.12 53.59 -31.81
N ALA A 91 -5.88 52.57 -32.21
CA ALA A 91 -7.20 52.74 -32.81
C ALA A 91 -8.14 51.68 -32.23
N ALA A 92 -9.15 52.12 -31.55
CA ALA A 92 -10.24 51.34 -31.01
C ALA A 92 -11.12 50.75 -32.12
N THR A 93 -11.32 49.41 -32.15
CA THR A 93 -12.53 48.85 -32.77
C THR A 93 -12.85 47.45 -32.18
N SER A 94 -14.09 47.37 -31.70
CA SER A 94 -14.93 46.18 -31.46
C SER A 94 -14.54 45.18 -30.38
N VAL A 95 -14.88 45.55 -29.17
CA VAL A 95 -15.41 44.64 -28.15
C VAL A 95 -16.78 44.14 -28.62
N ARG A 96 -16.86 42.93 -29.18
CA ARG A 96 -18.15 42.22 -29.40
C ARG A 96 -17.94 40.73 -29.72
N HIS A 97 -17.12 39.99 -28.99
CA HIS A 97 -17.15 38.52 -29.12
C HIS A 97 -16.71 37.75 -27.85
N CYS A 98 -16.81 38.38 -26.69
CA CYS A 98 -16.44 37.73 -25.44
C CYS A 98 -17.59 37.57 -24.42
N SER A 99 -18.82 37.93 -24.80
CA SER A 99 -19.98 37.87 -23.90
C SER A 99 -20.85 36.60 -24.04
N TYR A 100 -20.60 35.76 -25.03
CA TYR A 100 -21.46 34.58 -25.26
C TYR A 100 -20.93 33.29 -24.60
N ARG A 101 -19.67 33.25 -24.19
CA ARG A 101 -19.12 32.09 -23.44
C ARG A 101 -19.29 32.19 -21.92
N ARG A 102 -19.43 33.40 -21.37
CA ARG A 102 -19.64 33.54 -19.90
C ARG A 102 -21.06 33.21 -19.42
N GLN A 103 -22.04 33.27 -20.28
CA GLN A 103 -23.43 33.01 -19.88
C GLN A 103 -23.79 31.50 -19.81
N ASN A 104 -23.06 30.63 -20.49
CA ASN A 104 -23.33 29.19 -20.44
C ASN A 104 -22.54 28.43 -19.37
N MET A 105 -21.47 29.04 -18.78
CA MET A 105 -20.72 28.42 -17.67
C MET A 105 -21.35 28.70 -16.30
N CYS A 106 -22.22 29.67 -16.17
CA CYS A 106 -22.91 29.99 -14.90
C CYS A 106 -24.10 29.08 -14.56
N ARG A 107 -24.33 27.99 -15.29
CA ARG A 107 -25.45 27.05 -15.01
C ARG A 107 -25.00 25.69 -14.44
N LEU A 108 -23.72 25.51 -14.15
CA LEU A 108 -23.21 24.27 -13.55
C LEU A 108 -23.27 24.26 -12.01
N THR A 109 -23.56 25.40 -11.39
CA THR A 109 -23.89 25.44 -9.96
C THR A 109 -25.41 25.53 -9.86
N GLY A 110 -26.06 24.45 -9.46
CA GLY A 110 -27.49 24.52 -9.07
C GLY A 110 -27.63 25.57 -7.98
N ASP A 111 -28.61 26.47 -8.20
CA ASP A 111 -29.01 27.53 -7.27
C ASP A 111 -29.21 27.00 -5.86
N ASN A 112 -28.21 27.17 -5.01
CA ASN A 112 -28.32 27.08 -3.55
C ASN A 112 -27.82 28.35 -2.85
N ASP A 113 -27.74 29.48 -3.57
CA ASP A 113 -27.45 30.80 -2.99
C ASP A 113 -28.73 31.53 -2.58
N HIS A 114 -29.51 30.91 -1.67
CA HIS A 114 -30.60 31.61 -0.97
C HIS A 114 -30.62 31.24 0.52
N PHE A 115 -29.47 31.24 1.16
CA PHE A 115 -29.34 31.44 2.62
C PHE A 115 -28.01 32.12 2.89
N GLY A 116 -28.05 33.37 3.30
CA GLY A 116 -26.92 34.09 3.89
C GLY A 116 -26.53 33.47 5.25
N GLY A 117 -26.15 32.19 5.23
CA GLY A 117 -25.51 31.48 6.33
C GLY A 117 -23.99 31.60 6.17
N ALA A 118 -23.29 31.82 7.28
CA ALA A 118 -21.85 31.70 7.33
C ALA A 118 -21.42 30.37 6.69
N LYS A 119 -20.31 30.35 5.92
CA LYS A 119 -19.73 29.09 5.45
C LYS A 119 -19.67 28.12 6.62
N PRO A 120 -20.12 26.85 6.47
CA PRO A 120 -20.01 25.89 7.58
C PRO A 120 -18.56 25.84 8.01
N ASP A 121 -18.34 25.93 9.32
CA ASP A 121 -17.04 25.80 9.94
C ASP A 121 -16.49 24.42 9.56
N PRO A 122 -15.36 24.31 8.85
CA PRO A 122 -14.78 23.03 8.44
C PRO A 122 -14.41 22.16 9.63
N THR A 123 -14.28 22.73 10.83
CA THR A 123 -13.99 21.99 12.07
C THR A 123 -15.25 21.48 12.77
N GLN A 124 -16.46 21.81 12.27
CA GLN A 124 -17.70 21.45 12.93
C GLN A 124 -17.89 19.94 13.07
N GLY A 125 -17.88 19.46 14.30
CA GLY A 125 -18.05 18.04 14.66
C GLY A 125 -16.76 17.24 14.74
N ARG A 126 -15.58 17.83 14.50
CA ARG A 126 -14.28 17.20 14.79
C ARG A 126 -13.99 17.18 16.28
N GLU A 127 -13.44 16.08 16.77
CA GLU A 127 -12.93 15.97 18.14
C GLU A 127 -11.49 16.50 18.18
N LEU A 128 -11.34 17.79 18.47
CA LEU A 128 -10.05 18.49 18.51
C LEU A 128 -9.70 18.92 19.94
N LEU A 129 -8.41 19.06 20.21
CA LEU A 129 -7.91 19.66 21.45
C LEU A 129 -8.23 21.16 21.51
N PRO A 130 -8.36 21.74 22.74
CA PRO A 130 -8.49 23.19 22.90
C PRO A 130 -7.27 23.94 22.35
N THR A 131 -7.50 25.09 21.70
CA THR A 131 -6.47 25.94 21.09
C THR A 131 -5.91 27.01 22.03
N ASN A 132 -6.20 26.93 23.32
CA ASN A 132 -5.74 27.86 24.36
C ASN A 132 -4.20 27.88 24.51
N VAL A 133 -3.53 26.79 24.17
CA VAL A 133 -2.08 26.67 24.12
C VAL A 133 -1.64 26.03 22.79
N ILE A 134 -0.49 26.42 22.27
CA ILE A 134 0.08 25.89 21.03
C ILE A 134 1.48 25.34 21.33
N PRO A 135 1.76 24.06 21.03
CA PRO A 135 3.08 23.48 21.21
C PRO A 135 4.08 24.07 20.23
N ARG A 136 5.34 24.24 20.67
CA ARG A 136 6.44 24.75 19.84
C ARG A 136 7.61 23.81 19.80
N HIS A 137 7.98 23.20 20.93
CA HIS A 137 9.12 22.31 21.01
C HIS A 137 8.84 21.20 22.03
N TYR A 138 9.06 19.97 21.63
CA TYR A 138 9.04 18.79 22.50
C TYR A 138 10.47 18.32 22.77
N HIS A 139 10.84 18.21 24.04
CA HIS A 139 12.05 17.54 24.49
C HIS A 139 11.65 16.20 25.08
N VAL A 140 11.82 15.13 24.31
CA VAL A 140 11.37 13.78 24.66
C VAL A 140 12.56 12.95 25.08
N THR A 141 12.54 12.42 26.31
CA THR A 141 13.54 11.49 26.83
C THR A 141 12.87 10.17 27.15
N LEU A 142 13.36 9.06 26.60
CA LEU A 142 12.78 7.74 26.72
C LEU A 142 13.85 6.71 27.08
N GLU A 143 13.49 5.81 28.01
CA GLU A 143 14.30 4.65 28.40
C GLU A 143 13.46 3.37 28.28
N PRO A 144 13.61 2.56 27.21
CA PRO A 144 12.93 1.28 27.10
C PRO A 144 13.48 0.23 28.06
N ASP A 145 12.57 -0.55 28.64
CA ASP A 145 12.83 -1.73 29.45
C ASP A 145 12.25 -2.98 28.75
N PHE A 146 13.10 -3.72 28.06
CA PHE A 146 12.71 -4.91 27.32
C PHE A 146 12.27 -6.07 28.22
N GLU A 147 12.75 -6.13 29.46
CA GLU A 147 12.38 -7.18 30.41
C GLU A 147 10.95 -6.99 30.94
N ARG A 148 10.53 -5.73 31.13
CA ARG A 148 9.20 -5.39 31.66
C ARG A 148 8.19 -5.06 30.57
N SER A 149 8.60 -5.00 29.31
CA SER A 149 7.80 -4.53 28.17
C SER A 149 7.16 -3.16 28.45
N SER A 150 7.96 -2.23 28.96
CA SER A 150 7.56 -0.87 29.31
C SER A 150 8.66 0.13 29.01
N PHE A 151 8.39 1.41 29.14
CA PHE A 151 9.41 2.45 29.05
C PHE A 151 9.11 3.59 30.02
N GLU A 152 10.14 4.18 30.56
CA GLU A 152 10.04 5.44 31.32
C GLU A 152 10.24 6.60 30.36
N GLY A 153 9.36 7.61 30.50
CA GLY A 153 9.37 8.80 29.67
C GLY A 153 9.36 10.10 30.46
N THR A 154 10.09 11.06 29.94
CA THR A 154 9.97 12.46 30.34
C THR A 154 9.78 13.31 29.09
N VAL A 155 8.70 14.05 29.03
CA VAL A 155 8.49 15.05 27.98
C VAL A 155 8.43 16.44 28.59
N VAL A 156 9.19 17.37 27.99
CA VAL A 156 9.12 18.79 28.32
C VAL A 156 8.62 19.50 27.07
N ILE A 157 7.50 20.21 27.20
CA ILE A 157 6.84 20.86 26.06
C ILE A 157 6.88 22.36 26.26
N ASP A 158 7.50 23.08 25.33
CA ASP A 158 7.45 24.54 25.24
C ASP A 158 6.16 24.98 24.52
N PHE A 159 5.38 25.84 25.16
CA PHE A 159 4.11 26.34 24.63
C PHE A 159 4.11 27.86 24.41
N ASP A 160 3.31 28.30 23.45
CA ASP A 160 2.74 29.63 23.39
C ASP A 160 1.30 29.59 23.93
N VAL A 161 1.08 30.19 25.08
CA VAL A 161 -0.28 30.35 25.69
C VAL A 161 -1.00 31.44 24.92
N GLN A 162 -2.11 31.11 24.29
CA GLN A 162 -2.90 32.04 23.46
C GLN A 162 -3.94 32.78 24.34
N GLU A 163 -4.47 32.10 25.36
CA GLU A 163 -5.48 32.61 26.28
C GLU A 163 -5.11 32.19 27.70
N GLU A 164 -5.43 33.03 28.67
CA GLU A 164 -5.24 32.71 30.08
C GLU A 164 -5.89 31.36 30.43
N SER A 165 -5.14 30.42 31.01
CA SER A 165 -5.53 29.04 31.14
C SER A 165 -5.24 28.47 32.49
N ASP A 166 -6.22 27.75 33.08
CA ASP A 166 -6.09 27.01 34.33
C ASP A 166 -5.79 25.51 34.11
N SER A 167 -5.85 25.06 32.85
CA SER A 167 -5.67 23.67 32.50
C SER A 167 -5.09 23.50 31.08
N ILE A 168 -4.39 22.37 30.84
CA ILE A 168 -3.86 21.97 29.55
C ILE A 168 -4.38 20.56 29.23
N SER A 169 -4.96 20.38 28.04
CA SER A 169 -5.40 19.08 27.54
C SER A 169 -4.40 18.54 26.51
N LEU A 170 -4.06 17.25 26.61
CA LEU A 170 -3.13 16.54 25.74
C LEU A 170 -3.70 15.17 25.38
N HIS A 171 -3.42 14.68 24.20
CA HIS A 171 -3.69 13.28 23.86
C HIS A 171 -2.72 12.36 24.61
N THR A 172 -3.26 11.27 25.17
CA THR A 172 -2.52 10.22 25.86
C THR A 172 -3.28 8.91 25.78
N LEU A 173 -2.57 7.82 25.54
CA LEU A 173 -3.14 6.47 25.49
C LEU A 173 -2.12 5.47 26.05
N ASP A 174 -2.57 4.46 26.79
CA ASP A 174 -1.77 3.36 27.33
C ASP A 174 -0.55 3.79 28.16
N MET A 175 -0.66 4.93 28.84
CA MET A 175 0.40 5.43 29.70
C MET A 175 -0.13 5.90 31.06
N LYS A 176 0.77 5.90 32.05
CA LYS A 176 0.50 6.42 33.38
C LYS A 176 1.36 7.63 33.66
N ILE A 177 0.74 8.79 33.80
CA ILE A 177 1.42 10.02 34.21
C ILE A 177 1.65 9.98 35.72
N HIS A 178 2.91 10.15 36.15
CA HIS A 178 3.30 10.19 37.55
C HIS A 178 3.33 11.60 38.14
N ARG A 179 3.78 12.55 37.29
CA ARG A 179 3.95 13.94 37.69
C ARG A 179 3.80 14.86 36.50
N ALA A 180 3.12 15.98 36.70
CA ALA A 180 3.17 17.10 35.76
C ALA A 180 3.55 18.37 36.56
N ALA A 181 4.37 19.22 35.95
CA ALA A 181 4.80 20.49 36.55
C ALA A 181 4.93 21.56 35.47
N ILE A 182 4.45 22.76 35.74
CA ILE A 182 4.48 23.90 34.83
C ILE A 182 5.49 24.94 35.27
N LYS A 183 6.17 25.57 34.31
CA LYS A 183 7.10 26.68 34.49
C LYS A 183 6.61 27.86 33.71
N SER A 184 6.24 28.93 34.35
CA SER A 184 5.80 30.18 33.75
C SER A 184 6.95 31.20 33.72
N GLY A 185 7.39 31.60 32.53
CA GLY A 185 8.52 32.50 32.33
C GLY A 185 9.82 31.99 32.98
N ASP A 186 10.52 32.85 33.70
CA ASP A 186 11.77 32.52 34.43
C ASP A 186 11.53 31.90 35.82
N GLY A 187 10.28 31.56 36.12
CA GLY A 187 9.89 30.98 37.42
C GLY A 187 10.37 29.56 37.67
N ALA A 188 10.22 29.05 38.88
CA ALA A 188 10.47 27.68 39.24
C ALA A 188 9.33 26.78 38.72
N LEU A 189 9.64 25.49 38.47
CA LEU A 189 8.64 24.46 38.16
C LEU A 189 7.65 24.30 39.32
N THR A 190 6.36 24.51 39.07
CA THR A 190 5.26 24.34 40.02
C THR A 190 4.48 23.07 39.67
N ALA A 191 4.30 22.17 40.64
CA ALA A 191 3.52 20.94 40.43
C ALA A 191 2.07 21.28 40.10
N CYS A 192 1.50 20.58 39.10
CA CYS A 192 0.08 20.68 38.77
C CYS A 192 -0.81 20.10 39.89
N SER A 193 -2.06 20.53 39.94
CA SER A 193 -2.96 20.19 41.06
C SER A 193 -3.66 18.84 40.87
N ALA A 194 -4.01 18.49 39.65
CA ALA A 194 -4.67 17.23 39.34
C ALA A 194 -4.43 16.81 37.86
N ILE A 195 -4.59 15.53 37.58
CA ILE A 195 -4.60 14.95 36.24
C ILE A 195 -5.85 14.08 36.12
N THR A 196 -6.66 14.32 35.11
CA THR A 196 -7.87 13.54 34.84
C THR A 196 -7.78 12.95 33.40
N TYR A 197 -8.32 11.77 33.23
CA TYR A 197 -8.31 11.03 31.95
C TYR A 197 -9.72 10.94 31.38
N ASP A 198 -9.89 11.26 30.14
CA ASP A 198 -11.06 10.94 29.29
C ASP A 198 -10.64 9.81 28.37
N GLU A 199 -10.88 8.58 28.77
CA GLU A 199 -10.47 7.38 28.02
C GLU A 199 -11.16 7.30 26.65
N ALA A 200 -12.42 7.73 26.57
CA ALA A 200 -13.18 7.69 25.31
C ALA A 200 -12.61 8.63 24.24
N LYS A 201 -12.02 9.76 24.67
CA LYS A 201 -11.36 10.73 23.78
C LYS A 201 -9.86 10.58 23.73
N GLN A 202 -9.29 9.68 24.52
CA GLN A 202 -7.84 9.49 24.67
C GLN A 202 -7.12 10.78 25.09
N VAL A 203 -7.72 11.55 26.02
CA VAL A 203 -7.24 12.87 26.43
C VAL A 203 -6.96 12.88 27.93
N SER A 204 -5.80 13.42 28.32
CA SER A 204 -5.47 13.80 29.70
C SER A 204 -5.64 15.29 29.84
N LYS A 205 -6.42 15.71 30.84
CA LYS A 205 -6.51 17.10 31.28
C LYS A 205 -5.65 17.32 32.52
N ILE A 206 -4.67 18.19 32.39
CA ILE A 206 -3.74 18.59 33.44
C ILE A 206 -4.24 19.90 34.04
N GLN A 207 -4.74 19.85 35.27
CA GLN A 207 -5.22 21.02 36.00
C GLN A 207 -4.03 21.73 36.65
N LEU A 208 -3.86 22.99 36.38
CA LEU A 208 -2.80 23.82 36.95
C LEU A 208 -3.17 24.23 38.35
N LYS A 209 -2.17 24.53 39.17
CA LYS A 209 -2.39 25.08 40.50
C LYS A 209 -2.81 26.55 40.46
N ASP A 210 -2.15 27.30 39.59
CA ASP A 210 -2.38 28.72 39.36
C ASP A 210 -2.59 28.91 37.85
N THR A 211 -3.40 29.88 37.46
CA THR A 211 -3.66 30.22 36.07
C THR A 211 -2.38 30.72 35.38
N VAL A 212 -2.15 30.29 34.16
CA VAL A 212 -1.04 30.72 33.31
C VAL A 212 -1.50 31.84 32.41
N ALA A 213 -0.85 32.99 32.48
CA ALA A 213 -1.12 34.11 31.63
C ALA A 213 -0.62 33.90 30.19
N LYS A 214 -1.19 34.63 29.24
CA LYS A 214 -0.73 34.65 27.82
C LYS A 214 0.78 34.90 27.76
N GLY A 215 1.45 34.07 26.91
CA GLY A 215 2.90 34.14 26.72
C GLY A 215 3.54 32.77 26.67
N LYS A 216 4.85 32.70 26.88
CA LYS A 216 5.61 31.44 26.82
C LYS A 216 5.57 30.72 28.15
N THR A 217 5.39 29.41 28.10
CA THR A 217 5.44 28.51 29.26
C THR A 217 6.05 27.16 28.88
N GLN A 218 6.35 26.34 29.87
CA GLN A 218 6.92 25.01 29.70
C GLN A 218 6.22 24.03 30.65
N LEU A 219 5.81 22.86 30.13
CA LEU A 219 5.20 21.78 30.89
C LEU A 219 6.12 20.57 30.90
N GLU A 220 6.53 20.09 32.04
CA GLU A 220 7.27 18.84 32.24
C GLU A 220 6.31 17.75 32.70
N ILE A 221 6.34 16.58 32.03
CA ILE A 221 5.55 15.41 32.41
C ILE A 221 6.48 14.19 32.51
N LYS A 222 6.40 13.47 33.63
CA LYS A 222 7.02 12.15 33.83
C LYS A 222 5.96 11.06 33.78
N TYR A 223 6.22 10.01 33.05
CA TYR A 223 5.24 8.94 32.82
C TYR A 223 5.91 7.60 32.54
N THR A 224 5.16 6.51 32.70
CA THR A 224 5.51 5.16 32.22
C THR A 224 4.55 4.76 31.09
N GLY A 225 5.04 4.26 29.98
CA GLY A 225 4.28 3.72 28.87
C GLY A 225 4.50 2.21 28.68
N CYS A 226 3.74 1.60 27.79
CA CYS A 226 3.79 0.19 27.47
C CYS A 226 4.53 -0.04 26.13
N LEU A 227 5.54 -0.93 26.10
CA LEU A 227 6.07 -1.48 24.85
C LEU A 227 5.17 -2.66 24.45
N ASN A 228 4.13 -2.36 23.68
CA ASN A 228 3.13 -3.31 23.24
C ASN A 228 3.63 -4.23 22.13
N ASP A 229 2.80 -5.22 21.74
CA ASP A 229 3.02 -6.18 20.65
C ASP A 229 2.07 -5.94 19.46
N SER A 230 1.37 -4.79 19.45
CA SER A 230 0.29 -4.48 18.51
C SER A 230 0.77 -3.70 17.29
N MET A 231 2.07 -3.37 17.22
CA MET A 231 2.71 -2.63 16.11
C MET A 231 2.16 -1.19 15.97
N VAL A 232 1.85 -0.52 17.07
CA VAL A 232 1.34 0.86 17.16
C VAL A 232 2.06 1.64 18.26
N GLY A 233 2.27 2.93 18.06
CA GLY A 233 2.98 3.79 19.02
C GLY A 233 4.44 3.41 19.17
N PHE A 234 4.95 3.33 20.41
CA PHE A 234 6.27 2.80 20.71
C PHE A 234 6.14 1.35 21.16
N TYR A 235 6.56 0.41 20.32
CA TYR A 235 6.28 -1.01 20.47
C TYR A 235 7.54 -1.88 20.33
N ARG A 236 7.45 -3.13 20.75
CA ARG A 236 8.52 -4.13 20.59
C ARG A 236 8.31 -4.98 19.35
N SER A 237 9.40 -5.21 18.62
CA SER A 237 9.46 -6.12 17.49
C SER A 237 10.46 -7.23 17.75
N THR A 238 10.12 -8.46 17.38
CA THR A 238 10.92 -9.64 17.69
C THR A 238 11.47 -10.32 16.46
N TYR A 239 12.65 -10.92 16.60
CA TYR A 239 13.30 -11.68 15.54
C TYR A 239 14.13 -12.84 16.11
N LYS A 240 14.49 -13.83 15.28
CA LYS A 240 15.36 -14.93 15.70
C LYS A 240 16.82 -14.58 15.44
N LYS A 241 17.65 -14.74 16.47
CA LYS A 241 19.11 -14.64 16.34
C LYS A 241 19.70 -15.93 15.73
N PRO A 242 20.94 -15.91 15.20
CA PRO A 242 21.58 -17.09 14.60
C PRO A 242 21.71 -18.29 15.53
N ASP A 243 21.77 -18.06 16.84
CA ASP A 243 21.86 -19.10 17.88
C ASP A 243 20.46 -19.68 18.26
N GLY A 244 19.39 -19.19 17.62
CA GLY A 244 18.01 -19.61 17.87
C GLY A 244 17.31 -18.86 19.00
N THR A 245 18.01 -18.00 19.74
CA THR A 245 17.40 -17.13 20.76
C THR A 245 16.58 -16.01 20.12
N GLU A 246 15.67 -15.43 20.90
CA GLU A 246 14.89 -14.28 20.48
C GLU A 246 15.69 -12.99 20.65
N GLY A 247 15.72 -12.17 19.59
CA GLY A 247 16.17 -10.78 19.64
C GLY A 247 14.96 -9.86 19.72
N VAL A 248 15.12 -8.74 20.40
CA VAL A 248 14.07 -7.72 20.55
C VAL A 248 14.64 -6.36 20.16
N LEU A 249 13.84 -5.57 19.47
CA LEU A 249 14.07 -4.14 19.27
C LEU A 249 12.82 -3.35 19.62
N ALA A 250 12.97 -2.10 20.02
CA ALA A 250 11.87 -1.16 20.20
C ALA A 250 11.84 -0.20 19.00
N THR A 251 10.69 0.00 18.41
CA THR A 251 10.48 0.83 17.23
C THR A 251 9.15 1.55 17.31
N THR A 252 8.88 2.45 16.36
CA THR A 252 7.68 3.27 16.36
C THR A 252 6.83 3.07 15.12
N GLN A 253 5.49 3.21 15.30
CA GLN A 253 4.49 3.49 14.29
C GLN A 253 3.51 4.50 14.86
N MET A 254 3.63 5.76 14.45
CA MET A 254 2.86 6.86 15.03
C MET A 254 1.64 7.24 14.19
N GLU A 255 1.68 7.02 12.89
CA GLU A 255 0.54 7.26 12.02
C GLU A 255 -0.53 6.15 12.21
N ALA A 256 -1.81 6.57 12.32
CA ALA A 256 -2.28 7.94 12.14
C ALA A 256 -2.19 8.77 13.43
N ASN A 257 -2.58 8.24 14.57
CA ASN A 257 -2.81 8.94 15.85
C ASN A 257 -2.26 8.16 17.06
N ASP A 258 -1.16 7.44 16.89
CA ASP A 258 -0.55 6.60 17.93
C ASP A 258 0.71 7.22 18.57
N CYS A 259 1.07 8.47 18.21
CA CYS A 259 2.11 9.21 18.92
C CYS A 259 1.74 9.41 20.41
N ARG A 260 0.43 9.52 20.70
CA ARG A 260 -0.14 9.59 22.06
C ARG A 260 0.10 8.36 22.91
N ARG A 261 0.53 7.22 22.34
CA ARG A 261 0.97 6.01 23.06
C ARG A 261 2.45 6.08 23.45
N ALA A 262 3.22 6.96 22.80
CA ALA A 262 4.66 7.12 23.05
C ALA A 262 4.97 8.25 24.04
N PHE A 263 4.30 9.38 23.91
CA PHE A 263 4.40 10.51 24.85
C PHE A 263 3.17 11.41 24.80
N PRO A 264 2.83 12.12 25.90
CA PRO A 264 1.75 13.12 25.89
C PRO A 264 2.01 14.21 24.85
N CYS A 265 1.06 14.45 23.95
CA CYS A 265 1.25 15.38 22.83
C CYS A 265 -0.06 15.96 22.29
N PHE A 266 0.06 16.95 21.41
CA PHE A 266 -1.01 17.44 20.55
C PHE A 266 -0.98 16.61 19.24
N ASP A 267 -1.65 15.47 19.27
CA ASP A 267 -1.59 14.45 18.21
C ASP A 267 -2.60 14.75 17.11
N GLU A 268 -2.38 15.87 16.45
CA GLU A 268 -3.17 16.40 15.33
C GLU A 268 -2.21 16.92 14.25
N PRO A 269 -2.40 16.63 12.94
CA PRO A 269 -1.44 16.98 11.90
C PRO A 269 -1.09 18.45 11.80
N ALA A 270 -2.05 19.34 12.11
CA ALA A 270 -1.86 20.79 12.07
C ALA A 270 -1.02 21.34 13.24
N HIS A 271 -0.84 20.60 14.31
CA HIS A 271 -0.05 21.02 15.47
C HIS A 271 1.44 20.69 15.28
N LYS A 272 2.04 21.22 14.20
CA LYS A 272 3.49 21.05 13.97
C LYS A 272 4.33 21.69 15.04
N ALA A 273 5.39 21.00 15.45
CA ALA A 273 6.38 21.46 16.42
C ALA A 273 7.79 20.96 16.06
N VAL A 274 8.78 21.45 16.78
CA VAL A 274 10.14 20.91 16.77
C VAL A 274 10.24 19.78 17.79
N PHE A 275 11.00 18.72 17.48
CA PHE A 275 11.24 17.60 18.38
C PHE A 275 12.73 17.42 18.64
N THR A 276 13.11 17.29 19.88
CA THR A 276 14.45 16.88 20.32
C THR A 276 14.31 15.59 21.10
N VAL A 277 14.73 14.48 20.52
CA VAL A 277 14.65 13.15 21.12
C VAL A 277 15.95 12.80 21.82
N THR A 278 15.85 12.16 22.98
CA THR A 278 16.96 11.54 23.72
C THR A 278 16.57 10.11 24.09
N LEU A 279 17.36 9.13 23.66
CA LEU A 279 17.15 7.71 23.95
C LEU A 279 18.20 7.24 24.96
N ILE A 280 17.74 6.62 26.05
CA ILE A 280 18.61 6.00 27.05
C ILE A 280 18.59 4.49 26.85
N ALA A 281 19.72 3.89 26.52
CA ALA A 281 19.81 2.48 26.17
C ALA A 281 21.15 1.86 26.63
N ASP A 282 21.20 0.53 26.66
CA ASP A 282 22.44 -0.18 26.88
C ASP A 282 23.48 0.16 25.82
N LYS A 283 24.75 0.23 26.20
CA LYS A 283 25.85 0.77 25.37
C LYS A 283 26.02 0.06 24.02
N HIS A 284 25.67 -1.23 23.94
CA HIS A 284 25.81 -2.03 22.72
C HIS A 284 24.67 -1.82 21.72
N LEU A 285 23.54 -1.26 22.15
CA LEU A 285 22.38 -1.07 21.27
C LEU A 285 22.54 0.18 20.40
N THR A 286 22.08 0.07 19.16
CA THR A 286 21.93 1.20 18.23
C THR A 286 20.68 2.01 18.60
N CYS A 287 20.82 3.34 18.62
CA CYS A 287 19.72 4.28 18.79
C CYS A 287 19.60 5.11 17.51
N LEU A 288 18.39 5.16 16.94
CA LEU A 288 18.08 5.96 15.74
C LEU A 288 16.89 6.88 16.02
N SER A 289 16.85 8.04 15.36
CA SER A 289 15.70 8.94 15.33
C SER A 289 15.66 9.70 14.00
N ASN A 290 14.67 10.59 13.83
CA ASN A 290 14.52 11.42 12.63
C ASN A 290 15.80 12.15 12.22
N MET A 291 16.52 12.70 13.22
CA MET A 291 17.71 13.51 13.02
C MET A 291 19.00 12.74 13.32
N ASP A 292 20.13 13.30 12.96
CA ASP A 292 21.46 12.85 13.30
C ASP A 292 21.79 13.05 14.78
N VAL A 293 22.78 12.31 15.28
CA VAL A 293 23.20 12.35 16.69
C VAL A 293 23.92 13.65 16.99
N ALA A 294 23.42 14.39 17.98
CA ALA A 294 24.05 15.60 18.50
C ALA A 294 25.12 15.27 19.56
N SER A 295 24.82 14.33 20.48
CA SER A 295 25.75 13.90 21.53
C SER A 295 25.41 12.52 22.08
N GLU A 296 26.42 11.83 22.58
CA GLU A 296 26.30 10.59 23.35
C GLU A 296 27.04 10.75 24.68
N THR A 297 26.37 10.42 25.79
CA THR A 297 26.93 10.57 27.15
C THR A 297 26.53 9.40 28.01
N ASP A 298 27.41 9.04 28.96
CA ASP A 298 27.09 8.03 29.99
C ASP A 298 26.13 8.59 31.02
N VAL A 299 25.08 7.83 31.33
CA VAL A 299 24.09 8.16 32.36
C VAL A 299 23.84 6.97 33.28
N GLN A 300 23.41 7.23 34.52
CA GLN A 300 22.89 6.19 35.41
C GLN A 300 21.41 6.00 35.14
N SER A 301 21.01 4.80 34.79
CA SER A 301 19.59 4.44 34.58
C SER A 301 18.83 4.57 35.91
N GLU A 302 17.73 5.33 35.90
CA GLU A 302 16.81 5.39 37.04
C GLU A 302 16.05 4.06 37.23
N ILE A 303 15.89 3.27 36.18
CA ILE A 303 15.19 1.97 36.21
C ILE A 303 16.05 0.86 36.80
N THR A 304 17.28 0.72 36.30
CA THR A 304 18.13 -0.45 36.59
C THR A 304 19.32 -0.14 37.50
N GLY A 305 19.65 1.14 37.73
CA GLY A 305 20.86 1.57 38.42
C GLY A 305 22.16 1.29 37.68
N LYS A 306 22.11 0.74 36.41
CA LYS A 306 23.27 0.47 35.58
C LYS A 306 23.69 1.71 34.79
N THR A 307 24.97 1.79 34.44
CA THR A 307 25.45 2.81 33.49
C THR A 307 25.00 2.46 32.08
N LYS A 308 24.20 3.31 31.50
CA LYS A 308 23.72 3.26 30.10
C LYS A 308 24.28 4.44 29.31
N LYS A 309 23.98 4.52 28.03
CA LYS A 309 24.22 5.71 27.21
C LYS A 309 22.93 6.49 26.99
N ALA A 310 23.02 7.80 27.01
CA ALA A 310 21.99 8.72 26.53
C ALA A 310 22.45 9.27 25.18
N VAL A 311 21.69 8.97 24.14
CA VAL A 311 21.90 9.45 22.77
C VAL A 311 20.91 10.56 22.50
N LYS A 312 21.40 11.80 22.42
CA LYS A 312 20.59 12.97 22.09
C LYS A 312 20.74 13.29 20.60
N PHE A 313 19.62 13.46 19.93
CA PHE A 313 19.56 13.83 18.52
C PHE A 313 19.42 15.35 18.35
N ASN A 314 19.82 15.85 17.18
CA ASN A 314 19.61 17.24 16.80
C ASN A 314 18.09 17.56 16.72
N PRO A 315 17.69 18.83 16.92
CA PRO A 315 16.27 19.23 16.76
C PRO A 315 15.78 19.00 15.33
N THR A 316 14.55 18.54 15.19
CA THR A 316 13.91 18.39 13.88
C THR A 316 13.54 19.74 13.28
N PRO A 317 13.29 19.84 11.97
CA PRO A 317 12.46 20.91 11.42
C PRO A 317 11.06 20.91 12.06
N LEU A 318 10.26 21.91 11.72
CA LEU A 318 8.85 21.97 12.13
C LEU A 318 8.07 20.85 11.41
N MET A 319 7.52 19.90 12.19
CA MET A 319 6.83 18.72 11.66
C MET A 319 5.69 18.24 12.54
N SER A 320 4.82 17.38 11.99
CA SER A 320 3.69 16.79 12.70
C SER A 320 4.11 15.60 13.56
N THR A 321 3.31 15.28 14.59
CA THR A 321 3.57 14.20 15.57
C THR A 321 3.63 12.83 14.93
N TYR A 322 2.78 12.54 13.93
CA TYR A 322 2.72 11.23 13.26
C TYR A 322 4.02 10.85 12.53
N LEU A 323 4.90 11.81 12.26
CA LEU A 323 6.20 11.60 11.59
C LEU A 323 7.37 11.38 12.56
N VAL A 324 7.14 11.49 13.88
CA VAL A 324 8.17 11.25 14.88
C VAL A 324 8.51 9.78 14.96
N ALA A 325 9.81 9.46 14.90
CA ALA A 325 10.25 8.08 14.96
C ALA A 325 11.53 7.91 15.77
N PHE A 326 11.65 6.75 16.43
CA PHE A 326 12.88 6.34 17.10
C PHE A 326 12.94 4.81 17.24
N ILE A 327 14.17 4.29 17.22
CA ILE A 327 14.45 2.85 17.26
C ILE A 327 15.60 2.57 18.24
N VAL A 328 15.47 1.50 19.03
CA VAL A 328 16.54 0.98 19.89
C VAL A 328 16.65 -0.53 19.66
N GLY A 329 17.84 -1.00 19.23
CA GLY A 329 18.02 -2.43 18.97
C GLY A 329 19.42 -2.79 18.51
N GLU A 330 19.68 -4.10 18.32
CA GLU A 330 20.92 -4.60 17.71
C GLU A 330 20.77 -4.55 16.18
N LEU A 331 21.32 -3.52 15.54
CA LEU A 331 21.21 -3.26 14.11
C LEU A 331 22.57 -3.20 13.44
N ASN A 332 22.67 -3.77 12.22
CA ASN A 332 23.76 -3.53 11.27
C ASN A 332 23.26 -2.59 10.18
N TYR A 333 24.19 -1.95 9.45
CA TYR A 333 23.83 -1.07 8.34
C TYR A 333 24.87 -1.10 7.21
N ILE A 334 24.39 -0.67 6.03
CA ILE A 334 25.21 -0.27 4.88
C ILE A 334 24.93 1.19 4.57
N GLU A 335 25.95 1.91 4.06
CA GLU A 335 25.88 3.35 3.79
C GLU A 335 26.27 3.66 2.36
N THR A 336 25.66 4.68 1.78
CA THR A 336 26.13 5.35 0.56
C THR A 336 26.29 6.85 0.78
N LYS A 337 27.27 7.43 0.09
CA LYS A 337 27.52 8.88 0.01
C LYS A 337 27.37 9.40 -1.42
N LYS A 338 26.61 8.67 -2.25
CA LYS A 338 26.33 9.07 -3.64
C LYS A 338 25.33 10.23 -3.73
N PHE A 339 24.63 10.52 -2.67
CA PHE A 339 23.78 11.70 -2.52
C PHE A 339 24.46 12.73 -1.60
N ARG A 340 24.02 14.00 -1.56
CA ARG A 340 24.64 15.08 -0.78
C ARG A 340 24.59 14.89 0.74
N VAL A 341 23.67 14.04 1.24
CA VAL A 341 23.65 13.58 2.62
C VAL A 341 23.85 12.06 2.67
N PRO A 342 24.37 11.50 3.78
CA PRO A 342 24.51 10.06 3.91
C PRO A 342 23.14 9.39 3.91
N ILE A 343 23.03 8.26 3.19
CA ILE A 343 21.88 7.38 3.19
C ILE A 343 22.32 6.04 3.74
N ARG A 344 21.51 5.46 4.65
CA ARG A 344 21.80 4.16 5.26
C ARG A 344 20.59 3.25 5.18
N VAL A 345 20.84 1.96 5.01
CA VAL A 345 19.86 0.90 5.23
C VAL A 345 20.28 0.11 6.45
N TYR A 346 19.36 -0.04 7.40
CA TYR A 346 19.55 -0.81 8.62
C TYR A 346 18.68 -2.06 8.62
N ALA A 347 19.17 -3.12 9.24
CA ALA A 347 18.40 -4.32 9.52
C ALA A 347 18.88 -4.95 10.84
N PRO A 348 18.07 -5.83 11.48
CA PRO A 348 18.52 -6.59 12.64
C PRO A 348 19.86 -7.25 12.38
N ALA A 349 20.75 -7.28 13.38
CA ALA A 349 22.11 -7.77 13.24
C ALA A 349 22.22 -9.25 12.79
N SER A 350 21.12 -9.99 12.88
CA SER A 350 20.99 -11.37 12.37
C SER A 350 20.67 -11.48 10.88
N SER A 351 20.29 -10.39 10.22
CA SER A 351 19.94 -10.34 8.80
C SER A 351 21.17 -10.16 7.92
N ASP A 352 21.11 -10.67 6.69
CA ASP A 352 22.10 -10.30 5.67
C ASP A 352 21.82 -8.87 5.20
N ILE A 353 22.63 -7.93 5.65
CA ILE A 353 22.46 -6.51 5.38
C ILE A 353 22.67 -6.15 3.89
N GLU A 354 23.40 -6.98 3.14
CA GLU A 354 23.63 -6.75 1.70
C GLU A 354 22.36 -6.89 0.87
N HIS A 355 21.32 -7.56 1.37
CA HIS A 355 19.99 -7.54 0.74
C HIS A 355 19.37 -6.12 0.69
N GLY A 356 19.85 -5.18 1.50
CA GLY A 356 19.48 -3.76 1.42
C GLY A 356 20.17 -2.96 0.31
N ARG A 357 21.11 -3.56 -0.44
CA ARG A 357 21.94 -2.85 -1.41
C ARG A 357 21.14 -2.21 -2.53
N PHE A 358 20.19 -2.93 -3.10
CA PHE A 358 19.32 -2.43 -4.16
C PHE A 358 18.55 -1.18 -3.71
N SER A 359 17.90 -1.24 -2.55
CA SER A 359 17.13 -0.12 -1.97
C SER A 359 18.04 1.08 -1.65
N LEU A 360 19.24 0.83 -1.12
CA LEU A 360 20.22 1.88 -0.81
C LEU A 360 20.66 2.66 -2.06
N GLU A 361 20.97 1.95 -3.14
CA GLU A 361 21.41 2.58 -4.39
C GLU A 361 20.27 3.29 -5.11
N LEU A 362 19.08 2.71 -5.06
CA LEU A 362 17.87 3.32 -5.62
C LEU A 362 17.51 4.59 -4.88
N ALA A 363 17.56 4.60 -3.54
CA ALA A 363 17.23 5.77 -2.73
C ALA A 363 18.10 6.99 -3.07
N ALA A 364 19.41 6.79 -3.26
CA ALA A 364 20.31 7.88 -3.62
C ALA A 364 19.93 8.54 -4.97
N ARG A 365 19.58 7.73 -5.96
CA ARG A 365 19.15 8.20 -7.29
C ARG A 365 17.77 8.87 -7.21
N THR A 366 16.86 8.33 -6.43
CA THR A 366 15.48 8.81 -6.30
C THR A 366 15.43 10.17 -5.60
N LEU A 367 16.18 10.37 -4.50
CA LEU A 367 16.26 11.66 -3.82
C LEU A 367 16.82 12.74 -4.75
N GLU A 368 17.91 12.44 -5.50
CA GLU A 368 18.45 13.37 -6.48
C GLU A 368 17.43 13.74 -7.59
N TYR A 369 16.65 12.74 -8.03
CA TYR A 369 15.61 12.94 -9.04
C TYR A 369 14.48 13.82 -8.49
N TYR A 370 14.00 13.55 -7.28
CA TYR A 370 12.91 14.30 -6.66
C TYR A 370 13.31 15.74 -6.35
N GLU A 371 14.54 16.01 -5.85
CA GLU A 371 15.02 17.39 -5.70
C GLU A 371 14.95 18.17 -7.02
N LYS A 372 15.31 17.53 -8.14
CA LYS A 372 15.27 18.17 -9.47
C LYS A 372 13.86 18.45 -9.96
N ILE A 373 12.95 17.47 -9.85
CA ILE A 373 11.58 17.62 -10.41
C ILE A 373 10.73 18.54 -9.55
N PHE A 374 10.96 18.59 -8.23
CA PHE A 374 10.23 19.47 -7.31
C PHE A 374 10.88 20.83 -7.12
N ASP A 375 12.13 21.01 -7.56
CA ASP A 375 12.94 22.20 -7.35
C ASP A 375 12.94 22.62 -5.86
N ALA A 376 13.16 21.65 -4.99
CA ALA A 376 13.17 21.76 -3.53
C ALA A 376 14.13 20.71 -2.93
N ASP A 377 15.14 21.18 -2.19
CA ASP A 377 16.12 20.31 -1.55
C ASP A 377 15.49 19.46 -0.43
N PHE A 378 15.95 18.22 -0.27
CA PHE A 378 15.65 17.40 0.91
C PHE A 378 16.28 18.07 2.16
N PRO A 379 15.47 18.43 3.19
CA PRO A 379 15.97 19.37 4.19
C PRO A 379 16.76 18.73 5.34
N LEU A 380 16.82 17.39 5.44
CA LEU A 380 17.45 16.73 6.59
C LEU A 380 18.92 16.35 6.34
N PRO A 381 19.73 16.22 7.40
CA PRO A 381 21.17 15.96 7.29
C PRO A 381 21.50 14.48 6.97
N LYS A 382 20.53 13.59 6.99
CA LYS A 382 20.69 12.15 6.70
C LYS A 382 19.37 11.53 6.25
N MET A 383 19.44 10.35 5.64
CA MET A 383 18.29 9.48 5.36
C MET A 383 18.61 8.06 5.83
N ASP A 384 17.85 7.55 6.79
CA ASP A 384 17.95 6.18 7.26
C ASP A 384 16.67 5.40 6.86
N MET A 385 16.84 4.19 6.38
CA MET A 385 15.80 3.24 6.01
C MET A 385 15.98 1.96 6.82
N VAL A 386 14.97 1.50 7.52
CA VAL A 386 15.11 0.43 8.51
C VAL A 386 14.13 -0.71 8.25
N ALA A 387 14.64 -1.94 8.10
CA ALA A 387 13.82 -3.15 8.02
C ALA A 387 13.36 -3.58 9.41
N ILE A 388 12.05 -3.57 9.65
CA ILE A 388 11.42 -3.92 10.92
C ILE A 388 10.77 -5.31 10.81
N PRO A 389 11.11 -6.26 11.71
CA PRO A 389 10.58 -7.63 11.66
C PRO A 389 9.07 -7.75 11.89
N ASP A 390 8.50 -6.93 12.78
CA ASP A 390 7.07 -6.83 13.02
C ASP A 390 6.61 -5.42 12.62
N PHE A 391 5.90 -5.34 11.48
CA PHE A 391 5.44 -4.09 10.90
C PHE A 391 4.11 -4.31 10.17
N ALA A 392 3.07 -3.58 10.54
CA ALA A 392 1.71 -3.84 10.06
C ALA A 392 1.50 -3.43 8.61
N ALA A 393 1.95 -2.24 8.23
CA ALA A 393 1.90 -1.70 6.87
C ALA A 393 3.04 -2.21 5.98
N GLY A 394 3.20 -1.67 4.78
CA GLY A 394 4.36 -1.90 3.91
C GLY A 394 5.57 -1.10 4.37
N ALA A 395 5.37 0.19 4.61
CA ALA A 395 6.36 1.12 5.13
C ALA A 395 5.70 2.32 5.83
N MET A 396 6.52 3.26 6.33
CA MET A 396 6.12 4.52 6.94
C MET A 396 7.17 5.59 6.70
N GLU A 397 6.77 6.71 6.20
CA GLU A 397 7.59 7.83 5.73
C GLU A 397 8.24 8.69 6.82
N ASN A 398 8.36 8.24 8.06
CA ASN A 398 8.93 9.04 9.17
C ASN A 398 10.10 9.89 8.70
N TRP A 399 10.04 11.21 8.89
CA TRP A 399 10.95 12.14 8.24
C TRP A 399 12.42 11.86 8.57
N GLY A 400 13.17 11.38 7.58
CA GLY A 400 14.57 11.01 7.70
C GLY A 400 14.86 9.66 8.35
N LEU A 401 13.86 8.91 8.81
CA LEU A 401 13.97 7.57 9.41
C LEU A 401 12.82 6.69 8.93
N ILE A 402 12.81 6.31 7.66
CA ILE A 402 11.75 5.52 7.06
C ILE A 402 11.82 4.08 7.59
N THR A 403 10.70 3.56 8.05
CA THR A 403 10.57 2.17 8.51
C THR A 403 9.83 1.32 7.48
N TYR A 404 10.27 0.09 7.31
CA TYR A 404 9.74 -0.82 6.29
C TYR A 404 9.47 -2.20 6.85
N ARG A 405 8.46 -2.87 6.33
CA ARG A 405 8.40 -4.33 6.41
C ARG A 405 9.64 -4.92 5.72
N VAL A 406 10.20 -6.01 6.26
CA VAL A 406 11.45 -6.62 5.72
C VAL A 406 11.36 -6.90 4.22
N VAL A 407 10.21 -7.41 3.74
CA VAL A 407 10.02 -7.79 2.32
C VAL A 407 9.88 -6.60 1.37
N ASP A 408 9.60 -5.41 1.88
CA ASP A 408 9.44 -4.19 1.10
C ASP A 408 10.74 -3.33 1.05
N LEU A 409 11.81 -3.76 1.73
CA LEU A 409 13.13 -3.11 1.72
C LEU A 409 14.26 -4.05 1.32
N MET A 410 14.25 -5.30 1.80
CA MET A 410 15.37 -6.24 1.70
C MET A 410 15.16 -7.19 0.51
N LEU A 411 15.97 -7.04 -0.53
CA LEU A 411 15.90 -7.83 -1.76
C LEU A 411 17.10 -8.79 -1.86
N ASP A 412 16.83 -10.07 -1.83
CA ASP A 412 17.82 -11.07 -2.24
C ASP A 412 17.74 -11.22 -3.77
N GLU A 413 18.68 -10.62 -4.51
CA GLU A 413 18.65 -10.63 -5.97
C GLU A 413 18.73 -12.05 -6.60
N LYS A 414 19.15 -13.06 -5.84
CA LYS A 414 19.24 -14.45 -6.31
C LYS A 414 17.98 -15.26 -6.02
N GLU A 415 17.33 -14.97 -4.90
CA GLU A 415 16.21 -15.75 -4.37
C GLU A 415 14.86 -15.02 -4.49
N SER A 416 14.85 -13.73 -4.87
CA SER A 416 13.62 -12.95 -5.11
C SER A 416 13.26 -12.89 -6.59
N GLY A 417 11.97 -12.90 -6.89
CA GLY A 417 11.47 -12.78 -8.26
C GLY A 417 11.40 -11.33 -8.76
N ALA A 418 11.20 -11.17 -10.08
CA ALA A 418 11.10 -9.86 -10.73
C ALA A 418 10.01 -8.97 -10.11
N ALA A 419 8.85 -9.54 -9.81
CA ALA A 419 7.74 -8.81 -9.17
C ALA A 419 8.11 -8.29 -7.76
N VAL A 420 8.93 -9.02 -7.00
CA VAL A 420 9.41 -8.56 -5.68
C VAL A 420 10.35 -7.37 -5.85
N LYS A 421 11.24 -7.40 -6.84
CA LYS A 421 12.14 -6.28 -7.16
C LYS A 421 11.36 -5.02 -7.55
N GLU A 422 10.32 -5.17 -8.36
CA GLU A 422 9.43 -4.07 -8.75
C GLU A 422 8.71 -3.49 -7.53
N ARG A 423 8.16 -4.35 -6.66
CA ARG A 423 7.51 -3.93 -5.42
C ARG A 423 8.44 -3.17 -4.47
N VAL A 424 9.67 -3.66 -4.26
CA VAL A 424 10.67 -2.97 -3.43
C VAL A 424 11.00 -1.59 -4.03
N ALA A 425 11.16 -1.50 -5.35
CA ALA A 425 11.42 -0.23 -6.02
C ALA A 425 10.27 0.76 -5.85
N GLU A 426 9.02 0.30 -6.06
CA GLU A 426 7.81 1.10 -5.89
C GLU A 426 7.69 1.65 -4.47
N VAL A 427 7.84 0.78 -3.44
CA VAL A 427 7.69 1.19 -2.03
C VAL A 427 8.81 2.15 -1.63
N VAL A 428 10.06 1.86 -1.94
CA VAL A 428 11.18 2.76 -1.63
C VAL A 428 10.96 4.15 -2.25
N GLN A 429 10.49 4.21 -3.49
CA GLN A 429 10.25 5.48 -4.17
C GLN A 429 8.99 6.20 -3.66
N HIS A 430 7.98 5.47 -3.21
CA HIS A 430 6.79 6.01 -2.54
C HIS A 430 7.17 6.73 -1.24
N GLU A 431 7.89 6.05 -0.34
CA GLU A 431 8.31 6.60 0.94
C GLU A 431 9.27 7.81 0.79
N LEU A 432 10.07 7.80 -0.25
CA LEU A 432 10.94 8.94 -0.54
C LEU A 432 10.18 10.14 -1.12
N ALA A 433 9.07 9.93 -1.85
CA ALA A 433 8.24 11.02 -2.33
C ALA A 433 7.53 11.75 -1.18
N HIS A 434 7.14 11.01 -0.14
CA HIS A 434 6.58 11.57 1.08
C HIS A 434 7.48 12.58 1.77
N GLN A 435 8.80 12.56 1.56
CA GLN A 435 9.70 13.54 2.16
C GLN A 435 9.33 14.99 1.76
N TRP A 436 8.58 15.15 0.65
CA TRP A 436 7.96 16.41 0.23
C TRP A 436 6.44 16.42 0.47
N PHE A 437 5.74 15.34 0.07
CA PHE A 437 4.28 15.22 0.19
C PHE A 437 3.92 14.43 1.46
N GLY A 438 3.53 15.11 2.51
CA GLY A 438 3.28 14.60 3.84
C GLY A 438 4.24 15.20 4.88
N ASN A 439 5.55 15.26 4.59
CA ASN A 439 6.56 15.68 5.54
C ASN A 439 6.86 17.19 5.44
N LEU A 440 7.38 17.65 4.31
CA LEU A 440 7.63 19.07 4.10
C LEU A 440 6.34 19.89 4.04
N VAL A 441 5.37 19.40 3.27
CA VAL A 441 4.01 19.95 3.17
C VAL A 441 3.03 18.87 3.65
N THR A 442 2.26 19.17 4.69
CA THR A 442 1.39 18.20 5.36
C THR A 442 -0.08 18.61 5.22
N MET A 443 -0.99 17.66 5.17
CA MET A 443 -2.42 17.92 5.25
C MET A 443 -2.78 18.68 6.54
N ASP A 444 -3.80 19.53 6.45
CA ASP A 444 -4.34 20.27 7.61
C ASP A 444 -5.10 19.33 8.57
N TRP A 445 -5.83 18.38 8.01
CA TRP A 445 -6.56 17.33 8.71
C TRP A 445 -6.62 16.06 7.86
N TRP A 446 -7.03 14.96 8.45
CA TRP A 446 -7.02 13.62 7.86
C TRP A 446 -7.85 13.47 6.59
N GLU A 447 -8.88 14.29 6.36
CA GLU A 447 -9.60 14.33 5.07
C GLU A 447 -8.70 14.70 3.88
N GLY A 448 -7.55 15.30 4.15
CA GLY A 448 -6.48 15.61 3.19
C GLY A 448 -5.44 14.50 2.99
N LEU A 449 -5.61 13.30 3.59
CA LEU A 449 -4.67 12.18 3.51
C LEU A 449 -4.24 11.86 2.07
N TRP A 450 -5.17 11.94 1.12
CA TRP A 450 -4.91 11.70 -0.29
C TRP A 450 -3.85 12.64 -0.90
N LEU A 451 -3.63 13.84 -0.32
CA LEU A 451 -2.56 14.77 -0.74
C LEU A 451 -1.17 14.19 -0.45
N ASN A 452 -1.05 13.34 0.56
CA ASN A 452 0.16 12.59 0.85
C ASN A 452 0.20 11.35 -0.05
N GLU A 453 -0.76 10.45 0.08
CA GLU A 453 -0.76 9.11 -0.47
C GLU A 453 -0.95 9.07 -1.99
N GLY A 454 -1.86 9.86 -2.51
CA GLY A 454 -2.10 9.96 -3.95
C GLY A 454 -0.88 10.52 -4.70
N PHE A 455 -0.19 11.52 -4.11
CA PHE A 455 1.06 12.04 -4.68
C PHE A 455 2.20 11.03 -4.57
N ALA A 456 2.43 10.43 -3.41
CA ALA A 456 3.51 9.46 -3.25
C ALA A 456 3.32 8.26 -4.20
N THR A 457 2.08 7.80 -4.36
CA THR A 457 1.73 6.76 -5.34
C THR A 457 2.04 7.22 -6.77
N LEU A 458 1.59 8.41 -7.21
CA LEU A 458 1.88 8.87 -8.57
C LEU A 458 3.38 9.04 -8.81
N MET A 459 4.12 9.58 -7.84
CA MET A 459 5.54 9.86 -7.96
C MET A 459 6.39 8.58 -7.95
N SER A 460 5.98 7.53 -7.22
CA SER A 460 6.66 6.23 -7.28
C SER A 460 6.58 5.64 -8.70
N TRP A 461 5.42 5.67 -9.34
CA TRP A 461 5.26 5.21 -10.73
C TRP A 461 6.03 6.08 -11.73
N LEU A 462 6.04 7.39 -11.54
CA LEU A 462 6.81 8.32 -12.39
C LEU A 462 8.31 8.05 -12.29
N SER A 463 8.84 7.86 -11.08
CA SER A 463 10.25 7.58 -10.85
C SER A 463 10.64 6.15 -11.26
N CYS A 464 9.78 5.15 -11.05
CA CYS A 464 9.98 3.81 -11.61
C CYS A 464 10.11 3.85 -13.13
N ASN A 465 9.20 4.55 -13.82
CA ASN A 465 9.30 4.73 -15.27
C ASN A 465 10.58 5.45 -15.71
N HIS A 466 11.04 6.42 -14.92
CA HIS A 466 12.27 7.16 -15.21
C HIS A 466 13.51 6.27 -15.10
N PHE A 467 13.61 5.43 -14.06
CA PHE A 467 14.79 4.60 -13.81
C PHE A 467 14.77 3.25 -14.51
N TYR A 468 13.58 2.72 -14.81
CA TYR A 468 13.35 1.40 -15.39
C TYR A 468 12.28 1.46 -16.48
N PRO A 469 12.52 2.22 -17.58
CA PRO A 469 11.53 2.37 -18.67
C PRO A 469 11.18 1.02 -19.32
N GLU A 470 12.09 0.04 -19.26
CA GLU A 470 11.88 -1.32 -19.74
C GLU A 470 10.85 -2.12 -18.91
N TRP A 471 10.51 -1.68 -17.70
CA TRP A 471 9.44 -2.28 -16.90
C TRP A 471 8.06 -1.85 -17.35
N LYS A 472 7.96 -0.82 -18.20
CA LYS A 472 6.71 -0.33 -18.79
C LYS A 472 5.60 -0.09 -17.77
N VAL A 473 5.95 0.46 -16.62
CA VAL A 473 5.06 0.57 -15.46
C VAL A 473 3.75 1.31 -15.76
N TRP A 474 3.72 2.25 -16.70
CA TRP A 474 2.48 2.92 -17.11
C TRP A 474 1.48 1.99 -17.81
N GLU A 475 1.93 0.87 -18.40
CA GLU A 475 1.03 -0.18 -18.88
C GLU A 475 0.38 -0.92 -17.71
N ASN A 476 1.19 -1.29 -16.68
CA ASN A 476 0.71 -1.93 -15.44
C ASN A 476 -0.20 -1.02 -14.62
N TYR A 477 0.02 0.30 -14.63
CA TYR A 477 -0.78 1.27 -13.88
C TYR A 477 -2.29 1.17 -14.18
N VAL A 478 -2.65 0.81 -15.42
CA VAL A 478 -4.06 0.66 -15.83
C VAL A 478 -4.72 -0.53 -15.12
N THR A 479 -3.99 -1.61 -14.88
CA THR A 479 -4.50 -2.83 -14.22
C THR A 479 -4.40 -2.73 -12.69
N ASP A 480 -3.31 -2.18 -12.17
CA ASP A 480 -3.02 -2.21 -10.75
C ASP A 480 -3.66 -1.03 -10.01
N ASN A 481 -3.43 0.20 -10.46
CA ASN A 481 -3.99 1.37 -9.80
C ASN A 481 -5.39 1.73 -10.27
N LEU A 482 -5.62 1.89 -11.59
CA LEU A 482 -6.91 2.35 -12.08
C LEU A 482 -8.01 1.30 -11.79
N GLN A 483 -7.76 0.01 -12.00
CA GLN A 483 -8.77 -1.00 -11.71
C GLN A 483 -9.00 -1.19 -10.20
N SER A 484 -8.00 -0.99 -9.35
CA SER A 484 -8.17 -0.95 -7.90
C SER A 484 -9.10 0.18 -7.47
N ALA A 485 -8.83 1.40 -7.94
CA ALA A 485 -9.67 2.57 -7.71
C ALA A 485 -11.13 2.36 -8.16
N LEU A 486 -11.32 1.99 -9.44
CA LEU A 486 -12.65 1.77 -10.01
C LEU A 486 -13.37 0.58 -9.36
N GLY A 487 -12.60 -0.40 -8.86
CA GLY A 487 -13.13 -1.57 -8.16
C GLY A 487 -13.82 -1.19 -6.87
N LEU A 488 -13.17 -0.42 -6.01
CA LEU A 488 -13.73 0.03 -4.74
C LEU A 488 -14.80 1.10 -4.94
N ASP A 489 -14.54 2.08 -5.80
CA ASP A 489 -15.44 3.21 -6.02
C ASP A 489 -16.73 2.85 -6.80
N SER A 490 -16.84 1.61 -7.27
CA SER A 490 -18.07 1.03 -7.83
C SER A 490 -19.07 0.52 -6.79
N LEU A 491 -18.73 0.55 -5.50
CA LEU A 491 -19.60 0.12 -4.40
C LEU A 491 -20.44 1.28 -3.87
N ARG A 492 -21.64 0.99 -3.33
CA ARG A 492 -22.44 2.00 -2.61
C ARG A 492 -21.76 2.50 -1.34
N SER A 493 -21.04 1.59 -0.67
CA SER A 493 -20.26 1.87 0.53
C SER A 493 -18.91 2.54 0.25
N SER A 494 -18.63 3.02 -0.95
CA SER A 494 -17.48 3.86 -1.23
C SER A 494 -17.59 5.23 -0.55
N HIS A 495 -16.49 5.95 -0.46
CA HIS A 495 -16.43 7.30 0.09
C HIS A 495 -15.76 8.29 -0.90
N PRO A 496 -15.93 9.60 -0.76
CA PRO A 496 -15.20 10.57 -1.57
C PRO A 496 -13.70 10.54 -1.23
N ILE A 497 -12.86 11.08 -2.10
CA ILE A 497 -11.42 11.24 -1.80
C ILE A 497 -11.23 12.15 -0.58
N GLU A 498 -11.94 13.29 -0.52
CA GLU A 498 -12.02 14.16 0.67
C GLU A 498 -13.12 13.64 1.62
N VAL A 499 -12.81 12.57 2.35
CA VAL A 499 -13.77 11.95 3.26
C VAL A 499 -13.78 12.69 4.61
N PRO A 500 -14.93 13.15 5.10
CA PRO A 500 -14.99 13.81 6.40
C PRO A 500 -14.59 12.86 7.54
N VAL A 501 -13.57 13.22 8.29
CA VAL A 501 -13.08 12.49 9.47
C VAL A 501 -13.36 13.31 10.71
N LYS A 502 -14.09 12.75 11.67
CA LYS A 502 -14.50 13.44 12.89
C LYS A 502 -13.82 12.93 14.15
N ARG A 503 -13.47 11.65 14.17
CA ARG A 503 -12.93 10.97 15.34
C ARG A 503 -11.71 10.13 14.97
N ALA A 504 -10.85 9.89 15.97
CA ALA A 504 -9.65 9.06 15.82
C ALA A 504 -9.93 7.66 15.23
N SER A 505 -11.00 7.00 15.67
CA SER A 505 -11.38 5.65 15.20
C SER A 505 -11.80 5.55 13.75
N GLU A 506 -12.01 6.68 13.06
CA GLU A 506 -12.38 6.73 11.64
C GLU A 506 -11.15 6.83 10.72
N ILE A 507 -9.98 7.22 11.26
CA ILE A 507 -8.81 7.58 10.44
C ILE A 507 -8.22 6.36 9.72
N ASP A 508 -8.01 5.25 10.40
CA ASP A 508 -7.40 4.05 9.79
C ASP A 508 -8.21 3.48 8.63
N GLN A 509 -9.53 3.73 8.60
CA GLN A 509 -10.42 3.18 7.60
C GLN A 509 -10.37 3.89 6.26
N ILE A 510 -9.69 5.04 6.17
CA ILE A 510 -9.50 5.79 4.92
C ILE A 510 -8.16 5.50 4.23
N PHE A 511 -7.32 4.65 4.82
CA PHE A 511 -6.11 4.12 4.18
C PHE A 511 -6.47 3.00 3.20
N ASP A 512 -7.14 3.35 2.12
CA ASP A 512 -7.68 2.40 1.15
C ASP A 512 -7.43 2.82 -0.31
N ALA A 513 -7.95 2.04 -1.27
CA ALA A 513 -7.78 2.31 -2.69
C ALA A 513 -8.40 3.65 -3.16
N ILE A 514 -9.22 4.32 -2.36
CA ILE A 514 -9.71 5.67 -2.69
C ILE A 514 -8.62 6.70 -2.42
N SER A 515 -8.02 6.70 -1.25
CA SER A 515 -6.94 7.65 -0.91
C SER A 515 -5.69 7.43 -1.76
N TYR A 516 -5.25 6.19 -1.93
CA TYR A 516 -4.06 5.82 -2.69
C TYR A 516 -4.30 5.81 -4.20
N SER A 517 -5.08 4.86 -4.67
CA SER A 517 -5.21 4.59 -6.11
C SER A 517 -6.09 5.61 -6.83
N LYS A 518 -7.29 5.95 -6.30
CA LYS A 518 -8.14 6.98 -6.93
C LYS A 518 -7.49 8.35 -6.82
N GLY A 519 -6.87 8.68 -5.67
CA GLY A 519 -6.10 9.92 -5.50
C GLY A 519 -5.02 10.06 -6.57
N SER A 520 -4.19 9.03 -6.75
CA SER A 520 -3.15 8.97 -7.80
C SER A 520 -3.75 9.09 -9.22
N CYS A 521 -4.87 8.39 -9.51
CA CYS A 521 -5.53 8.44 -10.81
C CYS A 521 -6.09 9.84 -11.11
N VAL A 522 -6.61 10.56 -10.11
CA VAL A 522 -7.07 11.95 -10.26
C VAL A 522 -5.90 12.87 -10.61
N LEU A 523 -4.75 12.69 -9.94
CA LEU A 523 -3.53 13.45 -10.26
C LEU A 523 -3.00 13.14 -11.66
N ARG A 524 -2.98 11.87 -12.07
CA ARG A 524 -2.59 11.46 -13.42
C ARG A 524 -3.53 12.03 -14.48
N MET A 525 -4.82 12.00 -14.22
CA MET A 525 -5.85 12.54 -15.12
C MET A 525 -5.65 14.04 -15.34
N ILE A 526 -5.46 14.83 -14.28
CA ILE A 526 -5.24 16.26 -14.40
C ILE A 526 -3.86 16.57 -15.01
N SER A 527 -2.83 15.80 -14.70
CA SER A 527 -1.50 15.91 -15.35
C SER A 527 -1.60 15.69 -16.86
N THR A 528 -2.35 14.69 -17.32
CA THR A 528 -2.60 14.44 -18.73
C THR A 528 -3.36 15.60 -19.40
N TYR A 529 -4.35 16.18 -18.72
CA TYR A 529 -5.15 17.30 -19.23
C TYR A 529 -4.39 18.62 -19.31
N LEU A 530 -3.50 18.88 -18.35
CA LEU A 530 -2.69 20.12 -18.30
C LEU A 530 -1.42 20.02 -19.16
N GLY A 531 -0.89 18.81 -19.32
CA GLY A 531 0.47 18.50 -19.74
C GLY A 531 1.41 18.38 -18.53
N GLU A 532 2.31 17.39 -18.56
CA GLU A 532 3.18 17.04 -17.44
C GLU A 532 4.05 18.21 -16.95
N ASP A 533 4.65 18.97 -17.87
CA ASP A 533 5.50 20.12 -17.50
C ASP A 533 4.73 21.19 -16.72
N VAL A 534 3.49 21.50 -17.16
CA VAL A 534 2.63 22.49 -16.50
C VAL A 534 2.14 21.98 -15.15
N PHE A 535 1.81 20.69 -15.08
CA PHE A 535 1.44 20.02 -13.82
C PHE A 535 2.59 20.10 -12.81
N LEU A 536 3.80 19.69 -13.20
CA LEU A 536 4.98 19.75 -12.33
C LEU A 536 5.33 21.19 -11.91
N GLU A 537 5.16 22.19 -12.79
CA GLU A 537 5.34 23.59 -12.40
C GLU A 537 4.33 24.02 -11.33
N GLY A 538 3.08 23.63 -11.43
CA GLY A 538 2.08 23.86 -10.39
C GLY A 538 2.44 23.19 -9.08
N VAL A 539 2.93 21.95 -9.13
CA VAL A 539 3.41 21.20 -7.97
C VAL A 539 4.61 21.89 -7.30
N ARG A 540 5.58 22.39 -8.06
CA ARG A 540 6.71 23.19 -7.52
C ARG A 540 6.24 24.44 -6.77
N ARG A 541 5.26 25.15 -7.33
CA ARG A 541 4.66 26.34 -6.69
C ARG A 541 3.96 25.96 -5.38
N TYR A 542 3.20 24.86 -5.39
CA TYR A 542 2.52 24.35 -4.20
C TYR A 542 3.52 24.01 -3.10
N ILE A 543 4.57 23.24 -3.38
CA ILE A 543 5.60 22.85 -2.41
C ILE A 543 6.30 24.09 -1.84
N LYS A 544 6.77 25.00 -2.69
CA LYS A 544 7.50 26.21 -2.25
C LYS A 544 6.65 27.15 -1.39
N LYS A 545 5.38 27.29 -1.71
CA LYS A 545 4.46 28.15 -0.99
C LYS A 545 4.13 27.64 0.40
N HIS A 546 4.03 26.31 0.52
CA HIS A 546 3.51 25.67 1.72
C HIS A 546 4.57 24.89 2.51
N ALA A 547 5.85 25.00 2.15
CA ALA A 547 6.96 24.32 2.85
C ALA A 547 6.90 24.54 4.36
N PHE A 548 7.02 23.46 5.13
CA PHE A 548 6.89 23.38 6.60
C PHE A 548 5.50 23.74 7.15
N GLY A 549 4.51 23.92 6.27
CA GLY A 549 3.13 24.24 6.63
C GLY A 549 2.16 23.10 6.44
N ASN A 550 0.87 23.40 6.62
CA ASN A 550 -0.24 22.50 6.38
C ASN A 550 -1.10 23.04 5.20
N THR A 551 -1.79 22.14 4.50
CA THR A 551 -2.57 22.48 3.30
C THR A 551 -3.89 21.73 3.25
N GLN A 552 -4.81 22.30 2.49
CA GLN A 552 -6.06 21.69 2.07
C GLN A 552 -6.01 21.42 0.55
N THR A 553 -6.93 20.61 0.05
CA THR A 553 -7.05 20.28 -1.39
C THR A 553 -7.12 21.52 -2.29
N GLU A 554 -7.80 22.57 -1.85
CA GLU A 554 -7.93 23.83 -2.58
C GLU A 554 -6.60 24.54 -2.82
N ASP A 555 -5.62 24.37 -1.94
CA ASP A 555 -4.29 24.97 -2.10
C ASP A 555 -3.54 24.36 -3.30
N LEU A 556 -3.66 23.04 -3.48
CA LEU A 556 -3.12 22.34 -4.63
C LEU A 556 -3.80 22.81 -5.93
N TRP A 557 -5.14 22.85 -5.94
CA TRP A 557 -5.87 23.29 -7.14
C TRP A 557 -5.55 24.72 -7.50
N ALA A 558 -5.38 25.61 -6.52
CA ALA A 558 -4.98 26.98 -6.75
C ALA A 558 -3.59 27.08 -7.42
N ALA A 559 -2.62 26.29 -6.99
CA ALA A 559 -1.29 26.29 -7.57
C ALA A 559 -1.28 25.77 -9.03
N LEU A 560 -2.09 24.76 -9.32
CA LEU A 560 -2.26 24.24 -10.69
C LEU A 560 -3.03 25.22 -11.59
N GLU A 561 -4.03 25.95 -11.06
CA GLU A 561 -4.69 27.06 -11.77
C GLU A 561 -3.71 28.17 -12.14
N ASP A 562 -2.88 28.59 -11.17
CA ASP A 562 -1.88 29.63 -11.38
C ASP A 562 -0.80 29.23 -12.42
N ALA A 563 -0.47 27.96 -12.50
CA ALA A 563 0.49 27.45 -13.47
C ALA A 563 -0.11 27.30 -14.88
N SER A 564 -1.36 26.84 -14.96
CA SER A 564 -2.00 26.46 -16.24
C SER A 564 -2.88 27.53 -16.85
N GLY A 565 -3.41 28.45 -16.05
CA GLY A 565 -4.46 29.40 -16.46
C GLY A 565 -5.81 28.75 -16.77
N LYS A 566 -6.02 27.47 -16.39
CA LYS A 566 -7.26 26.72 -16.58
C LYS A 566 -8.06 26.63 -15.25
N PRO A 567 -9.39 26.49 -15.25
CA PRO A 567 -10.23 26.46 -14.05
C PRO A 567 -10.14 25.09 -13.32
N VAL A 568 -8.94 24.75 -12.81
CA VAL A 568 -8.64 23.44 -12.23
C VAL A 568 -9.50 23.19 -10.99
N ARG A 569 -9.65 24.19 -10.12
CA ARG A 569 -10.42 24.07 -8.87
C ARG A 569 -11.87 23.69 -9.13
N GLU A 570 -12.53 24.36 -10.05
CA GLU A 570 -13.92 24.09 -10.41
C GLU A 570 -14.10 22.65 -10.94
N ILE A 571 -13.20 22.24 -11.81
CA ILE A 571 -13.24 20.92 -12.45
C ILE A 571 -12.93 19.80 -11.43
N MET A 572 -11.85 19.95 -10.66
CA MET A 572 -11.31 18.85 -9.86
C MET A 572 -12.02 18.66 -8.51
N SER A 573 -12.63 19.71 -7.95
CA SER A 573 -13.43 19.57 -6.72
C SER A 573 -14.61 18.60 -6.88
N ILE A 574 -15.11 18.42 -8.11
CA ILE A 574 -16.18 17.44 -8.37
C ILE A 574 -15.63 16.01 -8.18
N TRP A 575 -14.41 15.75 -8.62
CA TRP A 575 -13.78 14.43 -8.52
C TRP A 575 -13.37 14.06 -7.09
N THR A 576 -12.96 15.04 -6.28
CA THR A 576 -12.47 14.75 -4.91
C THR A 576 -13.58 14.74 -3.86
N LYS A 577 -14.66 15.53 -4.06
CA LYS A 577 -15.75 15.69 -3.07
C LYS A 577 -16.96 14.76 -3.28
N ASN A 578 -16.97 13.99 -4.35
CA ASN A 578 -18.10 13.10 -4.66
C ASN A 578 -17.67 11.64 -4.77
N VAL A 579 -18.57 10.75 -4.34
CA VAL A 579 -18.42 9.30 -4.40
C VAL A 579 -18.74 8.79 -5.80
N GLY A 580 -17.89 7.88 -6.30
CA GLY A 580 -18.17 7.18 -7.54
C GLY A 580 -17.51 7.83 -8.77
N PHE A 581 -17.87 7.30 -9.91
CA PHE A 581 -17.39 7.71 -11.24
C PHE A 581 -18.43 7.33 -12.30
N PRO A 582 -18.36 7.92 -13.52
CA PRO A 582 -19.37 7.65 -14.53
C PRO A 582 -19.08 6.42 -15.41
N VAL A 583 -20.16 5.80 -15.92
CA VAL A 583 -20.15 5.06 -17.16
C VAL A 583 -20.64 5.97 -18.28
N VAL A 584 -19.91 5.99 -19.40
CA VAL A 584 -20.23 6.76 -20.60
C VAL A 584 -20.79 5.82 -21.67
N HIS A 585 -22.07 5.98 -21.99
CA HIS A 585 -22.76 5.25 -23.05
C HIS A 585 -22.52 5.93 -24.38
N VAL A 586 -22.12 5.16 -25.40
CA VAL A 586 -21.79 5.63 -26.74
C VAL A 586 -22.85 5.19 -27.73
N THR A 587 -23.55 6.13 -28.35
CA THR A 587 -24.47 5.89 -29.47
C THR A 587 -23.90 6.54 -30.72
N GLU A 588 -23.69 5.76 -31.77
CA GLU A 588 -23.11 6.22 -33.03
C GLU A 588 -24.17 6.79 -33.98
N ASN A 589 -23.81 7.89 -34.65
CA ASN A 589 -24.56 8.43 -35.79
C ASN A 589 -23.60 8.53 -37.00
N PRO A 590 -23.39 7.43 -37.74
CA PRO A 590 -22.45 7.43 -38.85
C PRO A 590 -22.82 8.39 -39.98
N SER A 591 -24.10 8.62 -40.21
CA SER A 591 -24.58 9.55 -41.26
C SER A 591 -24.19 11.02 -41.01
N GLU A 592 -23.97 11.38 -39.72
CA GLU A 592 -23.58 12.73 -39.33
C GLU A 592 -22.12 12.83 -38.95
N GLY A 593 -21.38 11.72 -38.94
CA GLY A 593 -19.99 11.65 -38.43
C GLY A 593 -19.91 12.08 -36.97
N SER A 594 -20.81 11.57 -36.12
CA SER A 594 -20.90 11.99 -34.73
C SER A 594 -21.25 10.83 -33.79
N ILE A 595 -20.96 11.05 -32.53
CA ILE A 595 -21.37 10.17 -31.44
C ILE A 595 -22.19 10.98 -30.41
N HIS A 596 -23.25 10.39 -29.92
CA HIS A 596 -24.00 10.88 -28.78
C HIS A 596 -23.51 10.15 -27.54
N LEU A 597 -23.08 10.89 -26.53
CA LEU A 597 -22.56 10.38 -25.26
C LEU A 597 -23.53 10.72 -24.14
N LYS A 598 -23.70 9.76 -23.22
CA LYS A 598 -24.50 9.94 -22.00
C LYS A 598 -23.73 9.39 -20.82
N GLN A 599 -23.57 10.19 -19.75
CA GLN A 599 -22.96 9.74 -18.50
C GLN A 599 -24.02 9.40 -17.44
N ASN A 600 -23.78 8.30 -16.73
CA ASN A 600 -24.51 7.89 -15.54
C ASN A 600 -23.51 7.41 -14.48
N ARG A 601 -23.85 7.50 -13.19
CA ARG A 601 -23.01 6.89 -12.15
C ARG A 601 -22.90 5.38 -12.37
N PHE A 602 -21.69 4.87 -12.33
CA PHE A 602 -21.45 3.43 -12.38
C PHE A 602 -21.59 2.80 -11.00
N LEU A 603 -22.43 1.77 -10.86
CA LEU A 603 -22.46 0.88 -9.69
C LEU A 603 -22.30 -0.57 -10.13
N ARG A 604 -21.50 -1.33 -9.38
CA ARG A 604 -21.25 -2.74 -9.66
C ARG A 604 -22.52 -3.62 -9.62
N THR A 605 -23.52 -3.24 -8.84
CA THR A 605 -24.81 -3.90 -8.77
C THR A 605 -25.68 -3.66 -10.01
N GLY A 606 -25.42 -2.59 -10.77
CA GLY A 606 -26.14 -2.22 -11.99
C GLY A 606 -27.53 -1.63 -11.78
N ASP A 607 -27.92 -1.33 -10.54
CA ASP A 607 -29.23 -0.84 -10.12
C ASP A 607 -29.19 0.60 -9.58
N THR A 608 -28.39 1.45 -10.22
CA THR A 608 -28.23 2.87 -9.85
C THR A 608 -29.58 3.59 -9.84
N LYS A 609 -29.92 4.18 -8.70
CA LYS A 609 -31.18 4.91 -8.53
C LYS A 609 -31.03 6.37 -8.96
N PRO A 610 -32.12 7.05 -9.36
CA PRO A 610 -32.06 8.47 -9.78
C PRO A 610 -31.45 9.41 -8.73
N GLU A 611 -31.66 9.13 -7.44
CA GLU A 611 -31.08 9.89 -6.33
C GLU A 611 -29.58 9.68 -6.17
N GLU A 612 -29.05 8.57 -6.65
CA GLU A 612 -27.61 8.22 -6.62
C GLU A 612 -26.87 8.74 -7.86
N ASP A 613 -27.59 9.20 -8.91
CA ASP A 613 -27.06 9.60 -10.22
C ASP A 613 -27.19 11.10 -10.48
N LYS A 614 -27.03 11.93 -9.46
CA LYS A 614 -27.17 13.38 -9.58
C LYS A 614 -25.90 14.09 -9.99
N VAL A 615 -24.75 13.55 -9.63
CA VAL A 615 -23.45 14.15 -9.92
C VAL A 615 -23.14 14.07 -11.41
N LEU A 616 -22.71 15.19 -11.97
CA LEU A 616 -22.22 15.30 -13.35
C LEU A 616 -20.72 15.51 -13.30
N TYR A 617 -19.97 14.50 -13.74
CA TYR A 617 -18.52 14.57 -13.78
C TYR A 617 -18.03 15.29 -15.04
N PRO A 618 -17.03 16.17 -14.97
CA PRO A 618 -16.31 16.66 -16.14
C PRO A 618 -15.42 15.56 -16.71
N VAL A 619 -15.94 14.78 -17.67
CA VAL A 619 -15.27 13.60 -18.23
C VAL A 619 -14.34 14.01 -19.36
N PHE A 620 -13.02 13.88 -19.16
CA PHE A 620 -12.03 14.07 -20.22
C PHE A 620 -12.07 12.87 -21.17
N LEU A 621 -12.57 13.07 -22.39
CA LEU A 621 -12.94 11.97 -23.30
C LEU A 621 -11.75 11.23 -23.88
N GLY A 622 -10.62 11.91 -24.15
CA GLY A 622 -9.43 11.29 -24.76
C GLY A 622 -9.77 10.49 -26.01
N LEU A 623 -10.24 11.18 -27.06
CA LEU A 623 -10.69 10.54 -28.31
C LEU A 623 -9.50 10.12 -29.18
N ARG A 624 -9.21 8.80 -29.26
CA ARG A 624 -8.24 8.23 -30.17
C ARG A 624 -8.85 7.97 -31.54
N THR A 625 -8.16 8.42 -32.57
CA THR A 625 -8.42 8.09 -33.98
C THR A 625 -7.13 7.68 -34.67
N LYS A 626 -7.17 7.40 -35.98
CA LYS A 626 -5.96 7.15 -36.76
C LYS A 626 -4.98 8.34 -36.83
N ASP A 627 -5.49 9.56 -36.61
CA ASP A 627 -4.70 10.80 -36.68
C ASP A 627 -4.09 11.19 -35.32
N GLY A 628 -4.34 10.43 -34.25
CA GLY A 628 -3.82 10.64 -32.91
C GLY A 628 -4.92 10.70 -31.84
N VAL A 629 -4.60 11.37 -30.72
CA VAL A 629 -5.50 11.53 -29.57
C VAL A 629 -5.93 13.00 -29.44
N ASP A 630 -7.24 13.25 -29.48
CA ASP A 630 -7.79 14.54 -29.10
C ASP A 630 -8.13 14.56 -27.60
N GLY A 631 -7.29 15.20 -26.80
CA GLY A 631 -7.46 15.39 -25.35
C GLY A 631 -8.28 16.65 -24.98
N SER A 632 -8.75 17.44 -25.96
CA SER A 632 -9.46 18.69 -25.71
C SER A 632 -10.96 18.49 -25.42
N LEU A 633 -11.51 17.34 -25.77
CA LEU A 633 -12.92 17.04 -25.64
C LEU A 633 -13.28 16.66 -24.20
N THR A 634 -14.31 17.34 -23.65
CA THR A 634 -14.82 17.09 -22.29
C THR A 634 -16.34 17.02 -22.30
N LEU A 635 -16.92 15.98 -21.70
CA LEU A 635 -18.35 15.89 -21.44
C LEU A 635 -18.66 16.44 -20.05
N THR A 636 -19.29 17.60 -19.97
CA THR A 636 -19.64 18.28 -18.70
C THR A 636 -21.11 18.18 -18.33
N GLU A 637 -21.95 17.83 -19.31
CA GLU A 637 -23.39 17.68 -19.16
C GLU A 637 -23.79 16.20 -19.06
N ARG A 638 -25.04 15.93 -18.76
CA ARG A 638 -25.59 14.56 -18.73
C ARG A 638 -25.44 13.86 -20.08
N GLU A 639 -25.62 14.60 -21.17
CA GLU A 639 -25.56 14.11 -22.54
C GLU A 639 -24.87 15.15 -23.43
N GLY A 640 -24.19 14.69 -24.47
CA GLY A 640 -23.54 15.56 -25.46
C GLY A 640 -23.31 14.88 -26.79
N VAL A 641 -23.23 15.68 -27.87
CA VAL A 641 -22.94 15.19 -29.23
C VAL A 641 -21.56 15.69 -29.65
N PHE A 642 -20.71 14.76 -30.05
CA PHE A 642 -19.33 15.03 -30.44
C PHE A 642 -19.05 14.56 -31.85
N LYS A 643 -18.37 15.38 -32.65
CA LYS A 643 -17.92 15.00 -33.99
C LYS A 643 -16.73 14.04 -33.89
N VAL A 644 -16.76 13.01 -34.71
CA VAL A 644 -15.70 12.02 -34.82
C VAL A 644 -15.17 12.04 -36.26
N PRO A 645 -13.91 12.40 -36.48
CA PRO A 645 -13.34 12.50 -37.83
C PRO A 645 -13.33 11.17 -38.61
N ASP A 646 -13.21 10.05 -37.86
CA ASP A 646 -13.15 8.71 -38.43
C ASP A 646 -14.14 7.77 -37.72
N MET A 647 -15.31 7.53 -38.34
CA MET A 647 -16.32 6.64 -37.80
C MET A 647 -15.99 5.16 -37.95
N ASP A 648 -14.99 4.80 -38.76
CA ASP A 648 -14.52 3.42 -38.82
C ASP A 648 -13.62 3.05 -37.67
N PHE A 649 -12.72 3.96 -37.29
CA PHE A 649 -11.85 3.78 -36.16
C PHE A 649 -11.86 4.98 -35.19
N PHE A 650 -12.46 4.77 -34.02
CA PHE A 650 -12.31 5.65 -32.87
C PHE A 650 -12.41 4.85 -31.57
N LYS A 651 -11.76 5.34 -30.50
CA LYS A 651 -11.85 4.86 -29.14
C LYS A 651 -11.82 6.04 -28.16
N LEU A 652 -12.71 6.05 -27.18
CA LEU A 652 -12.69 6.96 -26.03
C LEU A 652 -11.76 6.45 -24.94
N ASN A 653 -11.36 7.32 -24.02
CA ASN A 653 -10.43 7.04 -22.93
C ASN A 653 -9.10 6.47 -23.43
N ALA A 654 -8.44 7.23 -24.33
CA ALA A 654 -7.12 6.85 -24.84
C ALA A 654 -6.15 6.57 -23.69
N ASP A 655 -5.44 5.45 -23.76
CA ASP A 655 -4.50 4.94 -22.78
C ASP A 655 -5.09 4.80 -21.37
N HIS A 656 -6.42 4.83 -21.22
CA HIS A 656 -7.15 4.78 -19.95
C HIS A 656 -6.59 5.75 -18.89
N THR A 657 -6.36 7.00 -19.30
CA THR A 657 -5.85 8.05 -18.41
C THR A 657 -6.93 8.76 -17.60
N SER A 658 -8.22 8.54 -17.93
CA SER A 658 -9.36 9.16 -17.26
C SER A 658 -10.19 8.12 -16.49
N ILE A 659 -10.87 8.59 -15.44
CA ILE A 659 -11.60 7.77 -14.46
C ILE A 659 -13.06 7.58 -14.93
N TYR A 660 -13.29 6.70 -15.91
CA TYR A 660 -14.64 6.30 -16.33
C TYR A 660 -14.66 4.96 -17.09
N ARG A 661 -15.82 4.31 -17.13
CA ARG A 661 -16.08 3.14 -17.97
C ARG A 661 -16.73 3.56 -19.28
N THR A 662 -16.40 2.88 -20.38
CA THR A 662 -17.01 3.14 -21.69
C THR A 662 -17.89 1.98 -22.11
N SER A 663 -19.18 2.27 -22.31
CA SER A 663 -20.18 1.29 -22.80
C SER A 663 -20.41 1.48 -24.31
N TYR A 664 -19.81 0.59 -25.10
CA TYR A 664 -19.95 0.56 -26.57
C TYR A 664 -21.03 -0.44 -27.02
N SER A 665 -21.51 -0.26 -28.25
CA SER A 665 -22.31 -1.28 -28.94
C SER A 665 -21.48 -2.51 -29.27
N PRO A 666 -22.08 -3.71 -29.42
CA PRO A 666 -21.38 -4.92 -29.87
C PRO A 666 -20.63 -4.74 -31.20
N GLU A 667 -21.21 -3.94 -32.11
CA GLU A 667 -20.63 -3.64 -33.42
C GLU A 667 -19.35 -2.81 -33.27
N ARG A 668 -19.33 -1.81 -32.37
CA ARG A 668 -18.13 -1.03 -32.07
C ARG A 668 -17.08 -1.89 -31.40
N LEU A 669 -17.45 -2.73 -30.44
CA LEU A 669 -16.51 -3.67 -29.80
C LEU A 669 -15.86 -4.61 -30.83
N THR A 670 -16.60 -5.08 -31.82
CA THR A 670 -16.09 -5.88 -32.91
C THR A 670 -15.06 -5.09 -33.75
N LYS A 671 -15.37 -3.83 -34.10
CA LYS A 671 -14.42 -2.95 -34.81
C LYS A 671 -13.14 -2.72 -33.99
N LEU A 672 -13.29 -2.46 -32.67
CA LEU A 672 -12.14 -2.28 -31.79
C LEU A 672 -11.31 -3.55 -31.59
N GLY A 673 -11.94 -4.73 -31.53
CA GLY A 673 -11.23 -6.01 -31.53
C GLY A 673 -10.40 -6.23 -32.77
N ASN A 674 -10.93 -5.89 -33.96
CA ASN A 674 -10.18 -5.93 -35.22
C ASN A 674 -9.03 -4.89 -35.22
N ALA A 675 -9.29 -3.67 -34.75
CA ALA A 675 -8.28 -2.61 -34.61
C ALA A 675 -7.14 -3.02 -33.66
N ALA A 676 -7.45 -3.78 -32.60
CA ALA A 676 -6.44 -4.36 -31.70
C ALA A 676 -5.53 -5.34 -32.44
N LYS A 677 -6.10 -6.26 -33.24
CA LYS A 677 -5.33 -7.21 -34.05
C LYS A 677 -4.48 -6.51 -35.14
N GLU A 678 -4.93 -5.37 -35.66
CA GLU A 678 -4.21 -4.54 -36.60
C GLU A 678 -3.14 -3.64 -35.95
N GLY A 679 -2.96 -3.68 -34.62
CA GLY A 679 -1.98 -2.89 -33.89
C GLY A 679 -2.33 -1.40 -33.77
N LYS A 680 -3.59 -1.01 -33.98
CA LYS A 680 -4.07 0.39 -33.88
C LYS A 680 -4.33 0.85 -32.44
N LEU A 681 -4.45 -0.08 -31.50
CA LEU A 681 -4.66 0.17 -30.08
C LEU A 681 -3.37 -0.08 -29.28
N THR A 682 -3.09 0.82 -28.36
CA THR A 682 -1.96 0.66 -27.41
C THR A 682 -2.22 -0.50 -26.45
N VAL A 683 -1.19 -0.90 -25.69
CA VAL A 683 -1.35 -1.91 -24.64
C VAL A 683 -2.36 -1.44 -23.56
N PRO A 684 -2.26 -0.21 -23.01
CA PRO A 684 -3.25 0.32 -22.07
C PRO A 684 -4.69 0.35 -22.64
N ASP A 685 -4.85 0.68 -23.93
CA ASP A 685 -6.16 0.67 -24.57
C ASP A 685 -6.80 -0.72 -24.58
N ARG A 686 -6.01 -1.76 -24.91
CA ARG A 686 -6.50 -3.14 -24.97
C ARG A 686 -6.82 -3.69 -23.58
N ALA A 687 -5.91 -3.48 -22.61
CA ALA A 687 -6.13 -3.90 -21.22
C ALA A 687 -7.36 -3.23 -20.61
N GLY A 688 -7.47 -1.91 -20.74
CA GLY A 688 -8.60 -1.17 -20.21
C GLY A 688 -9.95 -1.51 -20.90
N MET A 689 -9.95 -1.84 -22.19
CA MET A 689 -11.15 -2.33 -22.89
C MET A 689 -11.63 -3.67 -22.33
N ILE A 690 -10.73 -4.58 -21.99
CA ILE A 690 -11.04 -5.86 -21.35
C ILE A 690 -11.57 -5.62 -19.92
N ALA A 691 -10.94 -4.71 -19.18
CA ALA A 691 -11.38 -4.33 -17.85
C ALA A 691 -12.81 -3.75 -17.85
N ASP A 692 -13.10 -2.83 -18.79
CA ASP A 692 -14.44 -2.28 -18.97
C ASP A 692 -15.46 -3.37 -19.32
N ALA A 693 -15.15 -4.28 -20.25
CA ALA A 693 -16.03 -5.39 -20.59
C ALA A 693 -16.36 -6.27 -19.38
N GLY A 694 -15.37 -6.58 -18.54
CA GLY A 694 -15.57 -7.33 -17.29
C GLY A 694 -16.47 -6.62 -16.29
N ALA A 695 -16.23 -5.33 -16.07
CA ALA A 695 -17.02 -4.53 -15.15
C ALA A 695 -18.49 -4.35 -15.63
N LEU A 696 -18.68 -4.11 -16.93
CA LEU A 696 -19.99 -3.95 -17.55
C LEU A 696 -20.79 -5.27 -17.56
N ALA A 697 -20.11 -6.42 -17.68
CA ALA A 697 -20.75 -7.73 -17.53
C ALA A 697 -21.20 -7.95 -16.08
N ALA A 698 -20.33 -7.70 -15.11
CA ALA A 698 -20.66 -7.85 -13.70
C ALA A 698 -21.83 -6.95 -13.25
N SER A 699 -21.98 -5.77 -13.84
CA SER A 699 -23.04 -4.80 -13.53
C SER A 699 -24.30 -4.91 -14.43
N GLY A 700 -24.31 -5.79 -15.43
CA GLY A 700 -25.48 -6.09 -16.28
C GLY A 700 -25.70 -5.15 -17.46
N TYR A 701 -24.73 -4.29 -17.79
CA TYR A 701 -24.76 -3.52 -19.03
C TYR A 701 -24.53 -4.40 -20.28
N GLN A 702 -23.90 -5.55 -20.10
CA GLN A 702 -23.72 -6.59 -21.11
C GLN A 702 -23.78 -7.98 -20.49
N LYS A 703 -23.92 -9.03 -21.31
CA LYS A 703 -23.94 -10.42 -20.84
C LYS A 703 -22.54 -10.92 -20.52
N THR A 704 -22.43 -11.77 -19.51
CA THR A 704 -21.15 -12.41 -19.12
C THR A 704 -20.59 -13.29 -20.22
N SER A 705 -21.44 -14.04 -20.95
CA SER A 705 -21.03 -14.82 -22.13
C SER A 705 -20.46 -13.96 -23.26
N GLY A 706 -20.95 -12.74 -23.42
CA GLY A 706 -20.43 -11.78 -24.40
C GLY A 706 -18.99 -11.35 -24.06
N MET A 707 -18.71 -11.08 -22.78
CA MET A 707 -17.36 -10.80 -22.29
C MET A 707 -16.42 -12.01 -22.49
N LEU A 708 -16.85 -13.21 -22.09
CA LEU A 708 -16.07 -14.45 -22.29
C LEU A 708 -15.72 -14.68 -23.78
N ASN A 709 -16.67 -14.43 -24.68
CA ASN A 709 -16.42 -14.51 -26.12
C ASN A 709 -15.47 -13.42 -26.63
N LEU A 710 -15.53 -12.22 -26.09
CA LEU A 710 -14.56 -11.14 -26.39
C LEU A 710 -13.14 -11.58 -26.03
N LEU A 711 -12.92 -12.15 -24.82
CA LEU A 711 -11.60 -12.62 -24.39
C LEU A 711 -11.00 -13.66 -25.34
N LYS A 712 -11.80 -14.53 -25.94
CA LYS A 712 -11.34 -15.49 -26.93
C LYS A 712 -10.74 -14.83 -28.18
N GLY A 713 -11.13 -13.61 -28.49
CA GLY A 713 -10.60 -12.83 -29.59
C GLY A 713 -9.16 -12.31 -29.39
N PHE A 714 -8.58 -12.44 -28.20
CA PHE A 714 -7.21 -12.04 -27.85
C PHE A 714 -6.20 -13.21 -27.87
N ASP A 715 -6.48 -14.28 -28.59
CA ASP A 715 -5.65 -15.48 -28.69
C ASP A 715 -4.22 -15.22 -29.25
N THR A 716 -4.03 -14.12 -29.97
CA THR A 716 -2.75 -13.69 -30.56
C THR A 716 -2.06 -12.56 -29.76
N GLU A 717 -2.54 -12.26 -28.56
CA GLU A 717 -1.99 -11.17 -27.74
C GLU A 717 -0.56 -11.49 -27.27
N GLU A 718 0.30 -10.47 -27.32
CA GLU A 718 1.71 -10.58 -26.93
C GLU A 718 2.08 -9.78 -25.66
N ALA A 719 1.19 -8.90 -25.19
CA ALA A 719 1.50 -8.04 -24.04
C ALA A 719 1.13 -8.70 -22.71
N PHE A 720 2.07 -8.67 -21.76
CA PHE A 720 1.91 -9.18 -20.39
C PHE A 720 0.66 -8.61 -19.70
N VAL A 721 0.51 -7.29 -19.71
CA VAL A 721 -0.57 -6.57 -19.02
C VAL A 721 -1.95 -6.94 -19.56
N VAL A 722 -2.09 -7.12 -20.86
CA VAL A 722 -3.36 -7.55 -21.47
C VAL A 722 -3.71 -8.98 -21.04
N TRP A 723 -2.72 -9.88 -20.98
CA TRP A 723 -2.91 -11.23 -20.47
C TRP A 723 -3.25 -11.26 -18.97
N SER A 724 -2.62 -10.37 -18.19
CA SER A 724 -2.95 -10.23 -16.77
C SER A 724 -4.43 -9.88 -16.60
N GLU A 725 -4.93 -8.94 -17.40
CA GLU A 725 -6.33 -8.54 -17.37
C GLU A 725 -7.29 -9.66 -17.84
N ILE A 726 -6.94 -10.39 -18.92
CA ILE A 726 -7.72 -11.56 -19.39
C ILE A 726 -7.91 -12.59 -18.25
N ILE A 727 -6.80 -12.97 -17.60
CA ILE A 727 -6.81 -13.95 -16.51
C ILE A 727 -7.61 -13.43 -15.33
N ALA A 728 -7.44 -12.16 -14.96
CA ALA A 728 -8.16 -11.52 -13.86
C ALA A 728 -9.68 -11.49 -14.09
N ARG A 729 -10.14 -11.22 -15.32
CA ARG A 729 -11.58 -11.22 -15.63
C ARG A 729 -12.20 -12.61 -15.51
N VAL A 730 -11.54 -13.63 -16.04
CA VAL A 730 -12.06 -15.02 -15.89
C VAL A 730 -12.03 -15.46 -14.42
N ALA A 731 -10.96 -15.13 -13.67
CA ALA A 731 -10.89 -15.40 -12.24
C ALA A 731 -12.01 -14.72 -11.44
N THR A 732 -12.41 -13.51 -11.84
CA THR A 732 -13.56 -12.81 -11.22
C THR A 732 -14.87 -13.55 -11.45
N VAL A 733 -15.09 -14.12 -12.65
CA VAL A 733 -16.25 -14.98 -12.92
C VAL A 733 -16.17 -16.26 -12.10
N GLN A 734 -15.01 -16.93 -12.07
CA GLN A 734 -14.83 -18.15 -11.26
C GLN A 734 -15.15 -17.91 -9.78
N MET A 735 -14.74 -16.76 -9.24
CA MET A 735 -15.03 -16.40 -7.85
C MET A 735 -16.52 -16.14 -7.61
N ALA A 736 -17.23 -15.52 -8.55
CA ALA A 736 -18.66 -15.29 -8.42
C ALA A 736 -19.46 -16.60 -8.54
N TRP A 737 -19.01 -17.55 -9.39
CA TRP A 737 -19.63 -18.87 -9.62
C TRP A 737 -19.07 -19.98 -8.69
N ILE A 738 -18.37 -19.64 -7.61
CA ILE A 738 -17.67 -20.61 -6.75
C ILE A 738 -18.61 -21.64 -6.10
N PHE A 739 -19.85 -21.25 -5.81
CA PHE A 739 -20.90 -22.12 -5.23
C PHE A 739 -21.88 -22.69 -6.25
N GLU A 740 -21.66 -22.44 -7.55
CA GLU A 740 -22.51 -22.93 -8.64
C GLU A 740 -22.12 -24.35 -9.08
N ASP A 741 -22.86 -24.90 -10.03
CA ASP A 741 -22.69 -26.25 -10.52
C ASP A 741 -21.25 -26.56 -10.99
N GLN A 742 -20.76 -27.76 -10.67
CA GLN A 742 -19.41 -28.19 -11.01
C GLN A 742 -19.16 -28.15 -12.51
N ALA A 743 -20.16 -28.47 -13.36
CA ALA A 743 -20.03 -28.42 -14.82
C ALA A 743 -19.69 -27.00 -15.34
N VAL A 744 -20.20 -25.95 -14.71
CA VAL A 744 -19.89 -24.55 -15.05
C VAL A 744 -18.47 -24.19 -14.62
N LYS A 745 -18.08 -24.60 -13.40
CA LYS A 745 -16.71 -24.39 -12.89
C LYS A 745 -15.67 -25.09 -13.76
N ASP A 746 -15.94 -26.34 -14.17
CA ASP A 746 -15.07 -27.10 -15.08
C ASP A 746 -14.94 -26.43 -16.45
N ALA A 747 -16.05 -25.87 -16.97
CA ALA A 747 -16.03 -25.14 -18.25
C ALA A 747 -15.20 -23.85 -18.17
N LEU A 748 -15.26 -23.12 -17.06
CA LEU A 748 -14.44 -21.92 -16.81
C LEU A 748 -12.95 -22.27 -16.63
N GLU A 749 -12.63 -23.38 -15.95
CA GLU A 749 -11.24 -23.87 -15.87
C GLU A 749 -10.73 -24.30 -17.26
N ALA A 750 -11.53 -25.07 -18.02
CA ALA A 750 -11.18 -25.45 -19.39
C ALA A 750 -10.97 -24.23 -20.32
N PHE A 751 -11.72 -23.16 -20.07
CA PHE A 751 -11.56 -21.92 -20.83
C PHE A 751 -10.21 -21.22 -20.55
N ILE A 752 -9.79 -21.12 -19.29
CA ILE A 752 -8.44 -20.61 -18.96
C ILE A 752 -7.38 -21.50 -19.60
N LYS A 753 -7.53 -22.83 -19.51
CA LYS A 753 -6.59 -23.77 -20.12
C LYS A 753 -6.47 -23.53 -21.63
N GLU A 754 -7.61 -23.40 -22.33
CA GLU A 754 -7.66 -23.13 -23.78
C GLU A 754 -6.95 -21.82 -24.15
N LEU A 755 -7.16 -20.76 -23.37
CA LEU A 755 -6.55 -19.44 -23.62
C LEU A 755 -5.06 -19.44 -23.29
N ALA A 756 -4.67 -19.83 -22.08
CA ALA A 756 -3.34 -19.58 -21.52
C ALA A 756 -2.31 -20.65 -21.92
N SER A 757 -2.69 -21.94 -22.06
CA SER A 757 -1.73 -23.02 -22.29
C SER A 757 -0.93 -22.90 -23.58
N PRO A 758 -1.51 -22.53 -24.74
CA PRO A 758 -0.71 -22.38 -25.97
C PRO A 758 0.41 -21.35 -25.80
N LYS A 759 0.09 -20.20 -25.18
CA LYS A 759 1.07 -19.14 -24.95
C LYS A 759 2.10 -19.53 -23.89
N ALA A 760 1.68 -20.22 -22.81
CA ALA A 760 2.58 -20.75 -21.80
C ALA A 760 3.61 -21.74 -22.41
N HIS A 761 3.15 -22.63 -23.29
CA HIS A 761 4.03 -23.56 -24.01
C HIS A 761 4.95 -22.85 -25.00
N GLN A 762 4.48 -21.78 -25.67
CA GLN A 762 5.29 -20.97 -26.56
C GLN A 762 6.44 -20.27 -25.82
N LEU A 763 6.16 -19.63 -24.69
CA LEU A 763 7.16 -18.93 -23.88
C LEU A 763 8.06 -19.91 -23.11
N GLY A 764 7.53 -21.06 -22.73
CA GLY A 764 8.17 -22.02 -21.87
C GLY A 764 8.29 -21.49 -20.41
N TRP A 765 8.92 -22.27 -19.57
CA TRP A 765 9.11 -21.95 -18.14
C TRP A 765 10.55 -22.14 -17.67
N LYS A 766 11.48 -22.06 -18.61
CA LYS A 766 12.91 -21.91 -18.31
C LYS A 766 13.27 -20.43 -18.36
N PHE A 767 14.00 -20.00 -17.36
CA PHE A 767 14.47 -18.63 -17.24
C PHE A 767 15.96 -18.55 -17.59
N SER A 768 16.36 -17.44 -18.15
CA SER A 768 17.73 -17.15 -18.52
C SER A 768 18.07 -15.68 -18.21
N ASP A 769 19.34 -15.36 -18.10
CA ASP A 769 19.84 -13.99 -17.92
C ASP A 769 19.50 -13.03 -19.06
N LYS A 770 18.95 -13.57 -20.17
CA LYS A 770 18.50 -12.77 -21.33
C LYS A 770 17.04 -12.37 -21.24
N ASP A 771 16.27 -13.03 -20.38
CA ASP A 771 14.87 -12.72 -20.21
C ASP A 771 14.73 -11.35 -19.55
N GLY A 772 14.09 -10.42 -20.23
CA GLY A 772 13.78 -9.10 -19.65
C GLY A 772 12.81 -9.21 -18.48
N HIS A 773 12.71 -8.14 -17.68
CA HIS A 773 11.87 -8.07 -16.50
C HIS A 773 10.41 -8.50 -16.78
N ILE A 774 9.79 -7.93 -17.80
CA ILE A 774 8.41 -8.25 -18.19
C ILE A 774 8.28 -9.70 -18.69
N GLU A 775 9.26 -10.21 -19.45
CA GLU A 775 9.23 -11.58 -19.94
C GLU A 775 9.28 -12.60 -18.81
N GLN A 776 10.07 -12.33 -17.77
CA GLN A 776 10.11 -13.18 -16.57
C GLN A 776 8.77 -13.23 -15.85
N GLN A 777 8.11 -12.10 -15.66
CA GLN A 777 6.77 -12.03 -15.07
C GLN A 777 5.73 -12.73 -15.94
N PHE A 778 5.80 -12.56 -17.25
CA PHE A 778 4.88 -13.16 -18.21
C PHE A 778 4.98 -14.69 -18.23
N LYS A 779 6.18 -15.24 -18.28
CA LYS A 779 6.42 -16.69 -18.13
C LYS A 779 5.83 -17.23 -16.82
N ALA A 780 6.07 -16.55 -15.72
CA ALA A 780 5.59 -16.94 -14.39
C ALA A 780 4.06 -16.92 -14.29
N MET A 781 3.42 -15.88 -14.82
CA MET A 781 1.97 -15.73 -14.80
C MET A 781 1.26 -16.82 -15.62
N LEU A 782 1.70 -17.05 -16.86
CA LEU A 782 1.09 -18.05 -17.75
C LEU A 782 1.35 -19.49 -17.28
N PHE A 783 2.55 -19.78 -16.74
CA PHE A 783 2.83 -21.06 -16.10
C PHE A 783 1.83 -21.31 -14.95
N GLY A 784 1.63 -20.31 -14.10
CA GLY A 784 0.68 -20.39 -12.99
C GLY A 784 -0.76 -20.59 -13.46
N ALA A 785 -1.24 -19.77 -14.38
CA ALA A 785 -2.60 -19.84 -14.91
C ALA A 785 -2.89 -21.20 -15.60
N SER A 786 -1.99 -21.65 -16.47
CA SER A 786 -2.12 -22.93 -17.18
C SER A 786 -2.07 -24.14 -16.23
N GLY A 787 -1.14 -24.12 -15.28
CA GLY A 787 -1.00 -25.19 -14.29
C GLY A 787 -2.20 -25.26 -13.36
N MET A 788 -2.70 -24.13 -12.87
CA MET A 788 -3.92 -24.08 -12.06
C MET A 788 -5.17 -24.51 -12.84
N ALA A 789 -5.19 -24.32 -14.17
CA ALA A 789 -6.26 -24.78 -15.05
C ALA A 789 -6.09 -26.24 -15.52
N GLY A 790 -5.10 -26.97 -15.00
CA GLY A 790 -4.92 -28.38 -15.24
C GLY A 790 -4.24 -28.73 -16.56
N ASP A 791 -3.31 -27.89 -17.06
CA ASP A 791 -2.43 -28.28 -18.15
C ASP A 791 -1.50 -29.39 -17.69
N GLU A 792 -1.60 -30.56 -18.31
CA GLU A 792 -0.90 -31.78 -17.87
C GLU A 792 0.62 -31.65 -17.89
N ALA A 793 1.17 -30.99 -18.89
CA ALA A 793 2.61 -30.80 -19.01
C ALA A 793 3.13 -29.83 -17.94
N VAL A 794 2.40 -28.74 -17.68
CA VAL A 794 2.76 -27.76 -16.65
C VAL A 794 2.62 -28.36 -15.26
N VAL A 795 1.51 -29.10 -14.97
CA VAL A 795 1.31 -29.78 -13.68
C VAL A 795 2.42 -30.81 -13.43
N LYS A 796 2.78 -31.59 -14.46
CA LYS A 796 3.87 -32.56 -14.38
C LYS A 796 5.20 -31.86 -14.08
N ALA A 797 5.52 -30.79 -14.81
CA ALA A 797 6.74 -30.02 -14.60
C ALA A 797 6.80 -29.44 -13.19
N ALA A 798 5.68 -28.87 -12.69
CA ALA A 798 5.61 -28.33 -11.32
C ALA A 798 5.87 -29.41 -10.27
N LYS A 799 5.27 -30.60 -10.40
CA LYS A 799 5.52 -31.74 -9.49
C LYS A 799 6.97 -32.21 -9.50
N GLU A 800 7.58 -32.33 -10.69
CA GLU A 800 8.97 -32.72 -10.83
C GLU A 800 9.94 -31.70 -10.24
N MET A 801 9.69 -30.38 -10.42
CA MET A 801 10.46 -29.31 -9.82
C MET A 801 10.32 -29.34 -8.29
N PHE A 802 9.10 -29.45 -7.78
CA PHE A 802 8.82 -29.48 -6.34
C PHE A 802 9.47 -30.68 -5.65
N ALA A 803 9.42 -31.87 -6.24
CA ALA A 803 10.03 -33.07 -5.67
C ALA A 803 11.54 -32.90 -5.44
N LYS A 804 12.26 -32.25 -6.37
CA LYS A 804 13.69 -31.93 -6.21
C LYS A 804 13.90 -30.85 -5.16
N TYR A 805 13.08 -29.80 -5.21
CA TYR A 805 13.18 -28.67 -4.30
C TYR A 805 12.97 -29.09 -2.83
N ALA A 806 11.98 -29.93 -2.57
CA ALA A 806 11.67 -30.47 -1.24
C ALA A 806 12.78 -31.37 -0.68
N THR A 807 13.64 -31.94 -1.54
CA THR A 807 14.81 -32.73 -1.13
C THR A 807 16.09 -31.91 -0.99
N GLY A 808 16.00 -30.56 -1.12
CA GLY A 808 17.10 -29.63 -0.86
C GLY A 808 17.74 -29.00 -2.10
N ASP A 809 17.33 -29.38 -3.33
CA ASP A 809 17.81 -28.71 -4.54
C ASP A 809 17.04 -27.38 -4.77
N LYS A 810 17.53 -26.31 -4.13
CA LYS A 810 16.91 -24.99 -4.21
C LYS A 810 16.93 -24.40 -5.64
N THR A 811 17.79 -24.91 -6.53
CA THR A 811 17.87 -24.44 -7.92
C THR A 811 16.80 -25.05 -8.83
N ALA A 812 16.08 -26.08 -8.35
CA ALA A 812 15.05 -26.78 -9.12
C ALA A 812 13.83 -25.92 -9.45
N ILE A 813 13.58 -24.85 -8.67
CA ILE A 813 12.48 -23.91 -8.91
C ILE A 813 13.07 -22.50 -9.01
N HIS A 814 12.89 -21.85 -10.15
CA HIS A 814 13.25 -20.45 -10.28
C HIS A 814 12.36 -19.56 -9.39
N PRO A 815 12.89 -18.51 -8.71
CA PRO A 815 12.13 -17.65 -7.80
C PRO A 815 10.82 -17.12 -8.40
N ASN A 816 10.80 -16.71 -9.66
CA ASN A 816 9.63 -16.18 -10.35
C ASN A 816 8.42 -17.14 -10.40
N ILE A 817 8.65 -18.47 -10.41
CA ILE A 817 7.56 -19.47 -10.48
C ILE A 817 7.35 -20.23 -9.18
N ARG A 818 8.06 -19.87 -8.10
CA ARG A 818 7.99 -20.58 -6.81
C ARG A 818 6.57 -20.65 -6.27
N GLY A 819 5.85 -19.53 -6.22
CA GLY A 819 4.47 -19.48 -5.78
C GLY A 819 3.53 -20.27 -6.69
N SER A 820 3.74 -20.23 -8.01
CA SER A 820 2.96 -21.02 -8.96
C SER A 820 3.17 -22.52 -8.77
N VAL A 821 4.42 -22.97 -8.64
CA VAL A 821 4.74 -24.37 -8.36
C VAL A 821 4.10 -24.84 -7.06
N PHE A 822 4.26 -24.09 -5.96
CA PHE A 822 3.67 -24.44 -4.65
C PHE A 822 2.13 -24.52 -4.72
N GLY A 823 1.49 -23.56 -5.38
CA GLY A 823 0.04 -23.57 -5.57
C GLY A 823 -0.47 -24.76 -6.39
N ILE A 824 0.22 -25.06 -7.50
CA ILE A 824 -0.13 -26.20 -8.37
C ILE A 824 0.01 -27.54 -7.63
N VAL A 825 1.12 -27.76 -6.93
CA VAL A 825 1.33 -29.01 -6.22
C VAL A 825 0.35 -29.22 -5.09
N LEU A 826 -0.12 -28.17 -4.43
CA LEU A 826 -1.17 -28.26 -3.42
C LEU A 826 -2.56 -28.53 -4.03
N LYS A 827 -2.87 -27.89 -5.16
CA LYS A 827 -4.15 -28.15 -5.86
C LYS A 827 -4.28 -29.61 -6.34
N TYR A 828 -3.17 -30.22 -6.79
CA TYR A 828 -3.14 -31.57 -7.40
C TYR A 828 -2.37 -32.61 -6.57
N GLY A 829 -2.05 -32.28 -5.33
CA GLY A 829 -1.39 -33.15 -4.35
C GLY A 829 -2.25 -33.37 -3.11
N GLY A 830 -1.60 -33.57 -1.96
CA GLY A 830 -2.28 -33.82 -0.72
C GLY A 830 -1.43 -33.52 0.51
N LYS A 831 -1.57 -34.35 1.55
CA LYS A 831 -0.89 -34.14 2.84
C LYS A 831 0.64 -34.13 2.73
N ALA A 832 1.23 -34.92 1.85
CA ALA A 832 2.69 -35.01 1.70
C ALA A 832 3.28 -33.69 1.18
N GLU A 833 2.65 -33.08 0.17
CA GLU A 833 3.06 -31.78 -0.38
C GLU A 833 2.84 -30.66 0.64
N TYR A 834 1.72 -30.70 1.38
CA TYR A 834 1.44 -29.75 2.46
C TYR A 834 2.50 -29.82 3.56
N ASP A 835 2.81 -31.03 4.05
CA ASP A 835 3.81 -31.25 5.09
C ASP A 835 5.21 -30.80 4.63
N SER A 836 5.55 -31.05 3.35
CA SER A 836 6.81 -30.56 2.76
C SER A 836 6.88 -29.05 2.71
N LEU A 837 5.80 -28.35 2.37
CA LEU A 837 5.75 -26.89 2.38
C LEU A 837 5.87 -26.33 3.80
N MET A 838 5.27 -26.99 4.79
CA MET A 838 5.42 -26.59 6.20
C MET A 838 6.87 -26.77 6.70
N SER A 839 7.58 -27.79 6.21
CA SER A 839 9.03 -27.93 6.49
C SER A 839 9.82 -26.79 5.84
N ILE A 840 9.55 -26.48 4.56
CA ILE A 840 10.18 -25.35 3.85
C ILE A 840 9.95 -24.04 4.62
N PHE A 841 8.73 -23.77 5.08
CA PHE A 841 8.39 -22.58 5.87
C PHE A 841 9.25 -22.45 7.13
N ARG A 842 9.45 -23.56 7.86
CA ARG A 842 10.20 -23.58 9.13
C ARG A 842 11.70 -23.50 8.95
N GLU A 843 12.22 -24.05 7.85
CA GLU A 843 13.66 -24.12 7.56
C GLU A 843 14.17 -22.87 6.83
N SER A 844 13.29 -22.18 6.08
CA SER A 844 13.67 -21.02 5.28
C SER A 844 14.06 -19.83 6.14
N LYS A 845 15.19 -19.20 5.77
CA LYS A 845 15.64 -17.92 6.30
C LYS A 845 15.16 -16.74 5.45
N ASN A 846 14.69 -17.01 4.23
CA ASN A 846 14.18 -15.99 3.32
C ASN A 846 12.69 -15.69 3.63
N THR A 847 12.39 -14.46 4.00
CA THR A 847 11.03 -14.03 4.36
C THR A 847 10.06 -14.11 3.18
N ASP A 848 10.52 -13.83 1.95
CA ASP A 848 9.70 -13.95 0.75
C ASP A 848 9.30 -15.41 0.48
N GLU A 849 10.24 -16.37 0.62
CA GLU A 849 9.92 -17.80 0.49
C GLU A 849 8.90 -18.24 1.56
N ARG A 850 9.07 -17.80 2.81
CA ARG A 850 8.12 -18.10 3.90
C ARG A 850 6.73 -17.55 3.60
N ASN A 851 6.64 -16.29 3.19
CA ASN A 851 5.38 -15.65 2.82
C ASN A 851 4.73 -16.32 1.61
N THR A 852 5.53 -16.80 0.65
CA THR A 852 5.06 -17.58 -0.50
C THR A 852 4.42 -18.90 -0.06
N VAL A 853 5.02 -19.61 0.89
CA VAL A 853 4.40 -20.82 1.47
C VAL A 853 3.08 -20.47 2.15
N LEU A 854 3.06 -19.42 3.00
CA LEU A 854 1.84 -19.01 3.71
C LEU A 854 0.68 -18.73 2.72
N ARG A 855 0.94 -17.98 1.63
CA ARG A 855 -0.07 -17.70 0.60
C ARG A 855 -0.59 -18.95 -0.12
N CYS A 856 0.19 -20.05 -0.13
CA CYS A 856 -0.18 -21.24 -0.87
C CYS A 856 -0.91 -22.29 -0.03
N ILE A 857 -0.57 -22.46 1.26
CA ILE A 857 -1.09 -23.58 2.07
C ILE A 857 -2.62 -23.63 2.19
N GLY A 858 -3.30 -22.49 2.12
CA GLY A 858 -4.76 -22.42 2.08
C GLY A 858 -5.41 -22.96 0.80
N ARG A 859 -4.65 -23.34 -0.22
CA ARG A 859 -5.19 -23.90 -1.48
C ARG A 859 -5.52 -25.40 -1.38
N ALA A 860 -5.10 -26.05 -0.30
CA ALA A 860 -5.44 -27.45 -0.04
C ALA A 860 -6.96 -27.61 0.22
N LYS A 861 -7.60 -28.57 -0.44
CA LYS A 861 -9.05 -28.79 -0.36
C LYS A 861 -9.46 -29.86 0.67
N ASP A 862 -8.49 -30.63 1.17
CA ASP A 862 -8.75 -31.64 2.19
C ASP A 862 -9.23 -30.99 3.50
N PRO A 863 -10.37 -31.44 4.09
CA PRO A 863 -10.91 -30.85 5.31
C PRO A 863 -9.92 -30.83 6.50
N GLU A 864 -9.07 -31.87 6.65
CA GLU A 864 -8.04 -31.90 7.70
C GLU A 864 -7.00 -30.80 7.47
N LEU A 865 -6.60 -30.57 6.21
CA LEU A 865 -5.62 -29.55 5.87
C LEU A 865 -6.20 -28.14 5.96
N ILE A 866 -7.47 -27.95 5.63
CA ILE A 866 -8.19 -26.68 5.85
C ILE A 866 -8.15 -26.32 7.35
N GLN A 867 -8.53 -27.26 8.21
CA GLN A 867 -8.53 -27.01 9.66
C GLN A 867 -7.12 -26.75 10.20
N ARG A 868 -6.12 -27.51 9.75
CA ARG A 868 -4.71 -27.28 10.12
C ARG A 868 -4.23 -25.88 9.71
N THR A 869 -4.62 -25.40 8.53
CA THR A 869 -4.27 -24.05 8.07
C THR A 869 -4.91 -22.98 8.95
N LEU A 870 -6.17 -23.14 9.32
CA LEU A 870 -6.89 -22.21 10.20
C LEU A 870 -6.30 -22.17 11.62
N ASP A 871 -5.97 -23.34 12.18
CA ASP A 871 -5.32 -23.45 13.48
C ASP A 871 -3.90 -22.85 13.45
N PHE A 872 -3.17 -23.11 12.36
CA PHE A 872 -1.82 -22.57 12.16
C PHE A 872 -1.83 -21.04 12.04
N ALA A 873 -2.83 -20.45 11.38
CA ALA A 873 -2.96 -18.99 11.24
C ALA A 873 -3.06 -18.25 12.59
N LEU A 874 -3.69 -18.89 13.61
CA LEU A 874 -3.76 -18.36 14.98
C LEU A 874 -2.59 -18.79 15.86
N GLY A 875 -1.75 -19.71 15.38
CA GLY A 875 -0.59 -20.21 16.10
C GLY A 875 0.53 -19.17 16.25
N SER A 876 1.47 -19.47 17.14
CA SER A 876 2.64 -18.59 17.42
C SER A 876 3.68 -18.55 16.29
N GLU A 877 3.62 -19.46 15.31
CA GLU A 877 4.54 -19.46 14.17
C GLU A 877 4.17 -18.40 13.11
N VAL A 878 2.91 -17.90 13.12
CA VAL A 878 2.42 -16.86 12.22
C VAL A 878 2.34 -15.55 12.99
N LYS A 879 3.07 -14.53 12.53
CA LYS A 879 3.03 -13.18 13.11
C LYS A 879 1.66 -12.53 12.87
N SER A 880 1.25 -11.61 13.75
CA SER A 880 -0.04 -10.92 13.61
C SER A 880 -0.17 -10.20 12.27
N GLN A 881 0.90 -9.60 11.79
CA GLN A 881 0.95 -8.94 10.48
C GLN A 881 0.74 -9.88 9.28
N ASP A 882 0.98 -11.18 9.44
CA ASP A 882 0.94 -12.16 8.35
C ASP A 882 -0.26 -13.12 8.43
N ILE A 883 -1.15 -12.94 9.43
CA ILE A 883 -2.30 -13.82 9.69
C ILE A 883 -3.20 -13.98 8.45
N TYR A 884 -3.31 -12.94 7.63
CA TYR A 884 -4.14 -12.94 6.44
C TYR A 884 -3.56 -13.80 5.29
N LEU A 885 -2.25 -14.09 5.29
CA LEU A 885 -1.60 -14.85 4.21
C LEU A 885 -2.12 -16.29 4.12
N PRO A 886 -2.06 -17.13 5.18
CA PRO A 886 -2.53 -18.51 5.09
C PRO A 886 -4.04 -18.62 4.84
N ILE A 887 -4.85 -17.70 5.40
CA ILE A 887 -6.30 -17.74 5.23
C ILE A 887 -6.75 -17.25 3.85
N SER A 888 -5.97 -16.41 3.16
CA SER A 888 -6.33 -15.90 1.83
C SER A 888 -6.46 -17.00 0.78
N GLY A 889 -5.62 -18.06 0.86
CA GLY A 889 -5.64 -19.19 -0.06
C GLY A 889 -6.95 -20.02 0.01
N LEU A 890 -7.61 -20.05 1.17
CA LEU A 890 -8.87 -20.77 1.38
C LEU A 890 -10.04 -20.20 0.55
N ARG A 891 -9.95 -18.94 0.11
CA ARG A 891 -10.96 -18.32 -0.77
C ARG A 891 -11.02 -18.93 -2.17
N SER A 892 -10.08 -19.81 -2.52
CA SER A 892 -9.99 -20.42 -3.86
C SER A 892 -10.97 -21.56 -4.10
N HIS A 893 -11.69 -22.03 -3.09
CA HIS A 893 -12.67 -23.11 -3.20
C HIS A 893 -13.82 -22.97 -2.17
N ALA A 894 -14.99 -23.52 -2.49
CA ALA A 894 -16.22 -23.31 -1.74
C ALA A 894 -16.11 -23.77 -0.28
N GLU A 895 -15.50 -24.92 -0.05
CA GLU A 895 -15.28 -25.51 1.28
C GLU A 895 -14.43 -24.59 2.17
N GLY A 896 -13.40 -23.99 1.59
CA GLY A 896 -12.54 -23.03 2.29
C GLY A 896 -13.27 -21.74 2.64
N VAL A 897 -14.12 -21.22 1.74
CA VAL A 897 -14.92 -20.01 2.00
C VAL A 897 -15.90 -20.22 3.16
N GLU A 898 -16.58 -21.35 3.22
CA GLU A 898 -17.49 -21.69 4.34
C GLU A 898 -16.67 -21.90 5.65
N ALA A 899 -15.53 -22.56 5.57
CA ALA A 899 -14.68 -22.80 6.73
C ALA A 899 -14.13 -21.49 7.32
N LEU A 900 -13.77 -20.51 6.47
CA LEU A 900 -13.30 -19.17 6.89
C LEU A 900 -14.35 -18.44 7.74
N PHE A 901 -15.60 -18.41 7.31
CA PHE A 901 -16.65 -17.73 8.06
C PHE A 901 -16.96 -18.44 9.38
N ASN A 902 -17.02 -19.76 9.38
CA ASN A 902 -17.21 -20.54 10.60
C ASN A 902 -16.07 -20.32 11.60
N TRP A 903 -14.83 -20.33 11.12
CA TRP A 903 -13.64 -20.04 11.93
C TRP A 903 -13.66 -18.61 12.49
N LEU A 904 -14.00 -17.60 11.68
CA LEU A 904 -14.11 -16.21 12.12
C LEU A 904 -15.10 -16.09 13.28
N THR A 905 -16.30 -16.67 13.12
CA THR A 905 -17.36 -16.57 14.12
C THR A 905 -17.04 -17.35 15.40
N GLU A 906 -16.46 -18.55 15.27
CA GLU A 906 -16.07 -19.38 16.40
C GLU A 906 -14.89 -18.79 17.20
N LYS A 907 -13.89 -18.27 16.50
CA LYS A 907 -12.65 -17.75 17.09
C LYS A 907 -12.67 -16.24 17.30
N TRP A 908 -13.79 -15.56 17.07
CA TRP A 908 -13.90 -14.10 17.16
C TRP A 908 -13.26 -13.50 18.41
N PRO A 909 -13.51 -14.01 19.66
CA PRO A 909 -12.90 -13.43 20.85
C PRO A 909 -11.35 -13.46 20.82
N VAL A 910 -10.78 -14.50 20.20
CA VAL A 910 -9.31 -14.66 20.10
C VAL A 910 -8.75 -13.73 19.02
N ILE A 911 -9.41 -13.69 17.86
CA ILE A 911 -9.01 -12.85 16.72
C ILE A 911 -9.10 -11.39 17.11
N HIS A 912 -10.22 -10.97 17.68
CA HIS A 912 -10.43 -9.59 18.12
C HIS A 912 -9.40 -9.19 19.17
N LYS A 913 -9.20 -10.01 20.22
CA LYS A 913 -8.18 -9.71 21.25
C LYS A 913 -6.76 -9.56 20.67
N ARG A 914 -6.43 -10.31 19.60
CA ARG A 914 -5.09 -10.27 18.98
C ARG A 914 -4.91 -9.07 18.05
N LEU A 915 -6.00 -8.54 17.46
CA LEU A 915 -5.93 -7.58 16.36
C LEU A 915 -6.67 -6.25 16.64
N SER A 916 -7.31 -6.08 17.80
CA SER A 916 -8.14 -4.91 18.12
C SER A 916 -7.40 -3.58 18.04
N ASP A 917 -6.10 -3.58 18.40
CA ASP A 917 -5.26 -2.37 18.32
C ASP A 917 -4.74 -2.10 16.90
N ASN A 918 -4.87 -3.09 15.97
CA ASN A 918 -4.48 -2.93 14.57
C ASN A 918 -5.71 -3.16 13.68
N THR A 919 -6.49 -2.10 13.51
CA THR A 919 -7.79 -2.10 12.86
C THR A 919 -7.71 -2.46 11.37
N SER A 920 -6.61 -2.09 10.71
CA SER A 920 -6.36 -2.42 9.29
C SER A 920 -6.22 -3.94 9.07
N ILE A 921 -5.45 -4.64 9.92
CA ILE A 921 -5.32 -6.11 9.84
C ILE A 921 -6.63 -6.78 10.21
N LEU A 922 -7.34 -6.29 11.23
CA LEU A 922 -8.65 -6.81 11.63
C LEU A 922 -9.67 -6.70 10.49
N GLY A 923 -9.77 -5.53 9.86
CA GLY A 923 -10.62 -5.29 8.69
C GLY A 923 -10.28 -6.21 7.52
N SER A 924 -8.99 -6.47 7.28
CA SER A 924 -8.52 -7.41 6.25
C SER A 924 -8.94 -8.85 6.54
N VAL A 925 -8.84 -9.31 7.79
CA VAL A 925 -9.30 -10.66 8.20
C VAL A 925 -10.81 -10.79 8.03
N VAL A 926 -11.59 -9.78 8.45
CA VAL A 926 -13.05 -9.75 8.25
C VAL A 926 -13.38 -9.82 6.76
N THR A 927 -12.69 -9.05 5.94
CA THR A 927 -12.87 -9.01 4.48
C THR A 927 -12.59 -10.37 3.84
N ILE A 928 -11.49 -11.03 4.19
CA ILE A 928 -11.11 -12.34 3.66
C ILE A 928 -12.16 -13.39 4.03
N CYS A 929 -12.65 -13.37 5.26
CA CYS A 929 -13.58 -14.37 5.76
C CYS A 929 -15.03 -14.20 5.30
N THR A 930 -15.42 -13.03 4.76
CA THR A 930 -16.82 -12.73 4.44
C THR A 930 -17.06 -12.39 2.98
N SER A 931 -16.19 -11.61 2.35
CA SER A 931 -16.47 -10.96 1.06
C SER A 931 -16.63 -11.93 -0.13
N THR A 932 -16.27 -13.22 0.00
CA THR A 932 -16.35 -14.20 -1.10
C THR A 932 -17.73 -14.86 -1.22
N PHE A 933 -18.61 -14.66 -0.30
CA PHE A 933 -20.00 -15.14 -0.35
C PHE A 933 -20.78 -14.61 -1.56
N THR A 934 -21.75 -15.42 -2.04
CA THR A 934 -22.48 -15.15 -3.28
C THR A 934 -23.99 -15.43 -3.19
N LYS A 935 -24.51 -15.85 -2.01
CA LYS A 935 -25.91 -16.24 -1.82
C LYS A 935 -26.60 -15.36 -0.77
N PRO A 936 -27.92 -15.10 -0.90
CA PRO A 936 -28.67 -14.29 0.07
C PRO A 936 -28.56 -14.79 1.51
N GLU A 937 -28.68 -16.11 1.72
CA GLU A 937 -28.59 -16.71 3.04
C GLU A 937 -27.19 -16.59 3.68
N GLN A 938 -26.14 -16.43 2.86
CA GLN A 938 -24.79 -16.17 3.36
C GLN A 938 -24.64 -14.70 3.80
N LEU A 939 -25.27 -13.77 3.09
CA LEU A 939 -25.34 -12.37 3.52
C LEU A 939 -26.07 -12.23 4.86
N GLU A 940 -27.21 -12.91 5.00
CA GLU A 940 -27.97 -12.93 6.26
C GLU A 940 -27.14 -13.47 7.43
N LYS A 941 -26.31 -14.52 7.22
CA LYS A 941 -25.38 -15.02 8.23
C LYS A 941 -24.39 -13.95 8.68
N VAL A 942 -23.80 -13.19 7.74
CA VAL A 942 -22.85 -12.10 8.03
C VAL A 942 -23.55 -10.99 8.83
N GLU A 943 -24.71 -10.53 8.36
CA GLU A 943 -25.48 -9.46 9.03
C GLU A 943 -25.93 -9.87 10.43
N LYS A 944 -26.32 -11.11 10.61
CA LYS A 944 -26.74 -11.66 11.92
C LYS A 944 -25.56 -11.72 12.90
N PHE A 945 -24.39 -12.16 12.44
CA PHE A 945 -23.21 -12.29 13.32
C PHE A 945 -22.75 -10.92 13.83
N PHE A 946 -22.60 -9.93 12.93
CA PHE A 946 -22.11 -8.61 13.29
C PHE A 946 -23.15 -7.69 13.92
N LYS A 947 -24.41 -8.12 14.06
CA LYS A 947 -25.47 -7.29 14.64
C LYS A 947 -25.19 -6.84 16.08
N ASP A 948 -24.60 -7.74 16.88
CA ASP A 948 -24.33 -7.53 18.31
C ASP A 948 -22.81 -7.37 18.60
N VAL A 949 -22.02 -7.14 17.55
CA VAL A 949 -20.56 -6.90 17.63
C VAL A 949 -20.31 -5.40 17.47
N ASP A 950 -19.43 -4.81 18.29
CA ASP A 950 -18.92 -3.48 18.03
C ASP A 950 -18.01 -3.50 16.79
N THR A 951 -18.44 -2.83 15.75
CA THR A 951 -17.77 -2.78 14.43
C THR A 951 -17.13 -1.44 14.14
N THR A 952 -17.15 -0.50 15.10
CA THR A 952 -16.73 0.91 14.91
C THR A 952 -15.35 1.05 14.28
N SER A 953 -14.42 0.12 14.59
CA SER A 953 -13.04 0.16 14.08
C SER A 953 -12.87 -0.45 12.67
N PHE A 954 -13.91 -1.11 12.10
CA PHE A 954 -13.86 -1.76 10.77
C PHE A 954 -15.22 -1.73 10.04
N ASP A 955 -16.10 -0.81 10.41
CA ASP A 955 -17.46 -0.72 9.84
C ASP A 955 -17.45 -0.44 8.33
N GLN A 956 -16.49 0.35 7.84
CA GLN A 956 -16.29 0.59 6.41
C GLN A 956 -15.93 -0.70 5.65
N SER A 957 -14.95 -1.47 6.16
CA SER A 957 -14.59 -2.78 5.58
C SER A 957 -15.76 -3.75 5.56
N LEU A 958 -16.55 -3.78 6.62
CA LEU A 958 -17.75 -4.63 6.72
C LEU A 958 -18.84 -4.18 5.73
N ALA A 959 -19.05 -2.87 5.56
CA ALA A 959 -19.99 -2.33 4.57
C ALA A 959 -19.58 -2.70 3.14
N GLN A 960 -18.30 -2.56 2.82
CA GLN A 960 -17.72 -2.97 1.53
C GLN A 960 -17.87 -4.48 1.27
N CYS A 961 -17.72 -5.31 2.31
CA CYS A 961 -17.96 -6.75 2.22
C CYS A 961 -19.41 -7.07 1.86
N LYS A 962 -20.37 -6.48 2.57
CA LYS A 962 -21.82 -6.66 2.32
C LYS A 962 -22.20 -6.23 0.90
N ASP A 963 -21.68 -5.10 0.41
CA ASP A 963 -21.91 -4.64 -0.95
C ASP A 963 -21.26 -5.55 -2.01
N SER A 964 -20.06 -6.06 -1.72
CA SER A 964 -19.41 -7.07 -2.58
C SER A 964 -20.25 -8.36 -2.70
N ILE A 965 -20.85 -8.81 -1.61
CA ILE A 965 -21.77 -9.97 -1.62
C ILE A 965 -23.03 -9.64 -2.43
N ARG A 966 -23.69 -8.50 -2.16
CA ARG A 966 -24.88 -8.04 -2.89
C ARG A 966 -24.64 -7.96 -4.40
N SER A 967 -23.48 -7.44 -4.80
CA SER A 967 -23.13 -7.32 -6.22
C SER A 967 -23.00 -8.70 -6.90
N LYS A 968 -22.45 -9.71 -6.21
CA LYS A 968 -22.36 -11.06 -6.75
C LYS A 968 -23.73 -11.75 -6.79
N ILE A 969 -24.57 -11.56 -5.79
CA ILE A 969 -25.95 -12.05 -5.81
C ILE A 969 -26.70 -11.51 -7.04
N ALA A 970 -26.68 -10.18 -7.24
CA ALA A 970 -27.32 -9.54 -8.37
C ALA A 970 -26.76 -10.01 -9.73
N TRP A 971 -25.46 -10.24 -9.80
CA TRP A 971 -24.82 -10.77 -11.00
C TRP A 971 -25.26 -12.20 -11.31
N LEU A 972 -25.27 -13.08 -10.33
CA LEU A 972 -25.72 -14.47 -10.47
C LEU A 972 -27.22 -14.56 -10.81
N GLU A 973 -28.07 -13.79 -10.15
CA GLU A 973 -29.51 -13.74 -10.46
C GLU A 973 -29.78 -13.41 -11.92
N ARG A 974 -28.96 -12.55 -12.51
CA ARG A 974 -29.11 -12.07 -13.88
C ARG A 974 -28.48 -12.96 -14.94
N ASP A 975 -27.32 -13.57 -14.66
CA ASP A 975 -26.46 -14.20 -15.65
C ASP A 975 -26.13 -15.68 -15.37
N ARG A 976 -26.73 -16.32 -14.34
CA ARG A 976 -26.51 -17.75 -14.03
C ARG A 976 -26.83 -18.61 -15.27
N ASP A 977 -28.00 -18.46 -15.87
CA ASP A 977 -28.41 -19.22 -17.04
C ASP A 977 -27.60 -18.89 -18.30
N ASP A 978 -27.20 -17.64 -18.46
CA ASP A 978 -26.35 -17.20 -19.58
C ASP A 978 -24.99 -17.92 -19.55
N VAL A 979 -24.33 -17.99 -18.38
CA VAL A 979 -23.04 -18.68 -18.23
C VAL A 979 -23.20 -20.20 -18.29
N ALA A 980 -24.30 -20.77 -17.76
CA ALA A 980 -24.60 -22.20 -17.87
C ALA A 980 -24.83 -22.63 -19.34
N ASN A 981 -25.53 -21.82 -20.10
CA ASN A 981 -25.73 -22.06 -21.54
C ASN A 981 -24.41 -21.96 -22.32
N TRP A 982 -23.60 -20.95 -22.03
CA TRP A 982 -22.27 -20.80 -22.62
C TRP A 982 -21.37 -22.00 -22.29
N ALA A 983 -21.35 -22.47 -21.04
CA ALA A 983 -20.60 -23.65 -20.61
C ALA A 983 -21.05 -24.94 -21.32
N SER A 984 -22.37 -25.11 -21.50
CA SER A 984 -22.94 -26.26 -22.21
C SER A 984 -22.55 -26.28 -23.69
N GLN A 985 -22.59 -25.13 -24.37
CA GLN A 985 -22.16 -24.99 -25.77
C GLN A 985 -20.66 -25.28 -25.93
N LYS A 986 -19.85 -24.85 -24.99
CA LYS A 986 -18.41 -25.11 -24.97
C LYS A 986 -18.15 -26.62 -24.86
N LYS A 987 -18.83 -27.32 -23.96
CA LYS A 987 -18.70 -28.78 -23.79
C LYS A 987 -19.12 -29.58 -25.03
N ALA A 988 -20.10 -29.09 -25.79
CA ALA A 988 -20.53 -29.72 -27.04
C ALA A 988 -19.51 -29.57 -28.20
N ASN A 989 -18.62 -28.59 -28.10
CA ASN A 989 -17.59 -28.27 -29.08
C ASN A 989 -16.19 -28.86 -28.75
N LEU A 990 -16.04 -29.46 -27.56
CA LEU A 990 -14.88 -30.24 -27.09
C LEU A 990 -15.09 -31.73 -27.40
#